data_ee3e93cf09242c1ab91f48292bee7d30
#
_entry.id   ee3e93cf09242c1ab91f48292bee7d30
#
_cell.length_a   1.000
_cell.length_b   1.000
_cell.length_c   1.000
_cell.angle_alpha   90.00
_cell.angle_beta   90.00
_cell.angle_gamma   90.00
#
_symmetry.space_group_name_H-M   'P 1'
#
loop_
_entity.id
_entity.type
_entity.pdbx_description
1 polymer ?
#
loop_
_entity_poly.entity_id
_entity_poly.type
_entity_poly.pdbx_seq_one_letter_code
_entity_poly.pdbx_strand_id
1 'polypeptide(L)'
;MRKNKLTHLLEPSLRLYFVFLLLFAAVSALFSVAVAVIEAAVVAVLYLYFRRSNAQRQKEIIKYIESVTCNMDTATKDTMVNAPLPMVIFRPENDEVIWSNDRFLQLTGEREHLFDTKITAAVPDFSSRWLMEGKTECPTEVRLGERRFLVFGHLVRTEDQGGRGYLATTYWVDVTDFAQVRDIYYSTRPVVGILTVDNYEELMKGATDSARSAMRSGIDERLAQWVAPAQGLFCRYERDRYLFVFEERFLAQFQEGKFSILETVREVVSPSGIQATLSIGVGKDADTLAELFQYAALSVEMALSRGGDQVVVKNKFNFEFYGGRTKELEKRTKVKSRVMANALGELMADASRVFVMGHKYPDMDCIGAAAGVCAMARKKGAPVHIIKEAGQNPASEMSERLGGLGEYKDVFLSQQDAILLADANCLLVVVDTNRPEQVVSQDLLEAVHKVAVIDHHRRASSYIADAALNFHEPYASSASELVTELLQYLLEPADLLKTEAEALLAGMVLDTKQFTMRTGSRTFEAPALLRRSGADTGDVKKLFQNDLEGTIAKYDIIQNAKMYHEGIAVAKVDHTVGRITAAQAADELLNISGIDTSFVLFPDQEGRVILSARSMGDVNVQVVLEKLGGGGNAATAGAQVPGKTVDEVNDMLLQAIDAYLEEE
;
A
#
# COMPACT_ATOMS: atom_id res chain seq x y z
N MET A 1 -4.98 46.62 -6.29
CA MET A 1 -5.76 47.14 -5.15
C MET A 1 -7.12 47.60 -5.66
N ARG A 2 -8.15 46.76 -5.57
CA ARG A 2 -9.55 47.17 -5.82
C ARG A 2 -10.03 47.93 -4.58
N LYS A 3 -10.35 49.20 -4.69
CA LYS A 3 -11.02 49.99 -3.64
C LYS A 3 -12.33 49.26 -3.27
N ASN A 4 -12.51 49.01 -1.99
CA ASN A 4 -13.70 48.34 -1.45
C ASN A 4 -14.97 49.10 -1.88
N LYS A 5 -16.01 48.38 -2.31
CA LYS A 5 -17.28 48.96 -2.76
C LYS A 5 -17.92 49.91 -1.75
N LEU A 6 -17.79 49.63 -0.46
CA LEU A 6 -18.31 50.45 0.63
C LEU A 6 -17.62 51.81 0.75
N THR A 7 -16.30 51.87 0.59
CA THR A 7 -15.56 53.12 0.62
C THR A 7 -16.00 54.07 -0.51
N HIS A 8 -16.45 53.51 -1.64
CA HIS A 8 -16.93 54.30 -2.77
C HIS A 8 -18.36 54.83 -2.54
N LEU A 9 -19.20 54.11 -1.78
CA LEU A 9 -20.58 54.54 -1.43
C LEU A 9 -20.60 55.58 -0.29
N LEU A 10 -19.60 55.57 0.58
CA LEU A 10 -19.48 56.48 1.72
C LEU A 10 -18.67 57.74 1.44
N GLU A 11 -18.04 57.87 0.27
CA GLU A 11 -17.42 59.14 -0.16
C GLU A 11 -18.49 60.05 -0.75
N PRO A 12 -18.92 61.12 -0.06
CA PRO A 12 -19.74 62.13 -0.70
C PRO A 12 -18.92 62.73 -1.83
N SER A 13 -19.53 62.92 -3.00
CA SER A 13 -18.90 63.45 -4.24
C SER A 13 -18.50 64.93 -4.14
N LEU A 14 -18.01 65.34 -2.99
CA LEU A 14 -17.58 66.72 -2.70
C LEU A 14 -16.28 67.09 -3.41
N ARG A 15 -15.59 66.15 -4.06
CA ARG A 15 -14.38 66.44 -4.88
C ARG A 15 -14.67 67.47 -5.97
N LEU A 16 -15.85 67.44 -6.54
CA LEU A 16 -16.30 68.34 -7.57
C LEU A 16 -16.40 69.80 -6.99
N TYR A 17 -16.90 69.94 -5.75
CA TYR A 17 -16.97 71.26 -5.10
C TYR A 17 -15.58 71.84 -4.80
N PHE A 18 -14.60 71.05 -4.40
CA PHE A 18 -13.24 71.51 -4.20
C PHE A 18 -12.56 71.93 -5.52
N VAL A 19 -12.87 71.24 -6.64
CA VAL A 19 -12.42 71.65 -7.96
C VAL A 19 -13.02 73.01 -8.38
N PHE A 20 -14.34 73.22 -8.10
CA PHE A 20 -14.98 74.51 -8.39
C PHE A 20 -14.40 75.62 -7.51
N LEU A 21 -14.15 75.37 -6.23
CA LEU A 21 -13.54 76.37 -5.33
C LEU A 21 -12.10 76.75 -5.77
N LEU A 22 -11.31 75.81 -6.25
CA LEU A 22 -10.01 76.05 -6.81
C LEU A 22 -10.09 76.80 -8.12
N LEU A 23 -11.05 76.58 -9.00
CA LEU A 23 -11.35 77.32 -10.20
C LEU A 23 -11.72 78.79 -9.87
N PHE A 24 -12.54 78.95 -8.80
CA PHE A 24 -12.92 80.31 -8.34
C PHE A 24 -11.70 81.11 -7.87
N ALA A 25 -10.82 80.46 -7.06
CA ALA A 25 -9.56 81.09 -6.63
C ALA A 25 -8.63 81.45 -7.83
N ALA A 26 -8.61 80.59 -8.88
CA ALA A 26 -7.84 80.89 -10.09
C ALA A 26 -8.41 82.04 -10.87
N VAL A 27 -9.74 82.23 -10.91
CA VAL A 27 -10.35 83.43 -11.54
C VAL A 27 -10.10 84.69 -10.69
N SER A 28 -10.15 84.62 -9.35
CA SER A 28 -9.80 85.72 -8.45
C SER A 28 -8.37 86.14 -8.61
N ALA A 29 -7.46 85.26 -9.02
CA ALA A 29 -6.05 85.66 -9.30
C ALA A 29 -5.88 86.63 -10.47
N LEU A 30 -6.86 86.68 -11.37
CA LEU A 30 -6.85 87.72 -12.48
C LEU A 30 -7.14 89.13 -11.99
N PHE A 31 -7.79 89.25 -10.81
CA PHE A 31 -8.13 90.56 -10.24
C PHE A 31 -7.25 90.96 -9.05
N SER A 32 -6.82 90.01 -8.22
CA SER A 32 -5.90 90.24 -7.10
C SER A 32 -5.20 88.96 -6.65
N VAL A 33 -3.91 88.89 -6.79
CA VAL A 33 -3.07 87.75 -6.39
C VAL A 33 -3.17 87.46 -4.85
N ALA A 34 -3.27 88.52 -4.05
CA ALA A 34 -3.34 88.40 -2.60
C ALA A 34 -4.66 87.73 -2.15
N VAL A 35 -5.78 88.03 -2.80
CA VAL A 35 -7.07 87.44 -2.52
C VAL A 35 -7.07 85.96 -2.95
N ALA A 36 -6.53 85.61 -4.10
CA ALA A 36 -6.42 84.28 -4.60
C ALA A 36 -5.58 83.39 -3.71
N VAL A 37 -4.52 83.86 -3.10
CA VAL A 37 -3.66 83.12 -2.16
C VAL A 37 -4.43 82.82 -0.87
N ILE A 38 -5.20 83.80 -0.38
CA ILE A 38 -6.04 83.60 0.82
C ILE A 38 -7.15 82.53 0.54
N GLU A 39 -7.81 82.67 -0.61
CA GLU A 39 -8.86 81.69 -1.01
C GLU A 39 -8.26 80.30 -1.18
N ALA A 40 -7.10 80.11 -1.82
CA ALA A 40 -6.42 78.83 -1.95
C ALA A 40 -6.03 78.23 -0.58
N ALA A 41 -5.56 79.08 0.35
CA ALA A 41 -5.23 78.65 1.70
C ALA A 41 -6.50 78.17 2.47
N VAL A 42 -7.62 78.86 2.32
CA VAL A 42 -8.90 78.48 2.91
C VAL A 42 -9.39 77.16 2.32
N VAL A 43 -9.29 76.99 0.98
CA VAL A 43 -9.65 75.73 0.32
C VAL A 43 -8.77 74.56 0.79
N ALA A 44 -7.46 74.76 0.99
CA ALA A 44 -6.56 73.76 1.52
C ALA A 44 -6.92 73.34 2.97
N VAL A 45 -7.24 74.33 3.82
CA VAL A 45 -7.70 74.05 5.22
C VAL A 45 -9.01 73.30 5.23
N LEU A 46 -10.00 73.72 4.40
CA LEU A 46 -11.27 73.03 4.26
C LEU A 46 -11.11 71.59 3.73
N TYR A 47 -10.19 71.39 2.79
CA TYR A 47 -9.86 70.06 2.25
C TYR A 47 -9.24 69.16 3.32
N LEU A 48 -8.29 69.65 4.10
CA LEU A 48 -7.68 68.90 5.20
C LEU A 48 -8.71 68.57 6.32
N TYR A 49 -9.56 69.55 6.68
CA TYR A 49 -10.65 69.34 7.61
C TYR A 49 -11.65 68.28 7.10
N PHE A 50 -12.07 68.41 5.85
CA PHE A 50 -12.96 67.45 5.21
C PHE A 50 -12.36 66.03 5.18
N ARG A 51 -11.09 65.91 4.80
CA ARG A 51 -10.38 64.61 4.76
C ARG A 51 -10.34 64.00 6.16
N ARG A 52 -10.07 64.77 7.18
CA ARG A 52 -10.01 64.31 8.57
C ARG A 52 -11.42 63.94 9.11
N SER A 53 -12.41 64.77 8.87
CA SER A 53 -13.81 64.52 9.25
C SER A 53 -14.42 63.33 8.53
N ASN A 54 -14.07 63.12 7.23
CA ASN A 54 -14.56 61.98 6.48
C ASN A 54 -13.93 60.66 6.95
N ALA A 55 -12.66 60.67 7.31
CA ALA A 55 -11.98 59.51 7.89
C ALA A 55 -12.59 59.13 9.26
N GLN A 56 -12.96 60.12 10.07
CA GLN A 56 -13.59 59.93 11.36
C GLN A 56 -15.06 59.41 11.20
N ARG A 57 -15.78 59.97 10.25
CA ARG A 57 -17.16 59.51 9.90
C ARG A 57 -17.16 58.08 9.35
N GLN A 58 -16.18 57.72 8.51
CA GLN A 58 -16.07 56.36 8.03
C GLN A 58 -15.85 55.37 9.17
N LYS A 59 -15.01 55.70 10.15
CA LYS A 59 -14.82 54.87 11.35
C LYS A 59 -16.09 54.75 12.18
N GLU A 60 -16.86 55.82 12.35
CA GLU A 60 -18.13 55.83 13.11
C GLU A 60 -19.22 55.03 12.38
N ILE A 61 -19.35 55.15 11.06
CA ILE A 61 -20.31 54.42 10.26
C ILE A 61 -19.98 52.94 10.25
N ILE A 62 -18.68 52.56 10.12
CA ILE A 62 -18.24 51.15 10.18
C ILE A 62 -18.61 50.55 11.58
N LYS A 63 -18.29 51.26 12.66
CA LYS A 63 -18.72 50.86 14.02
C LYS A 63 -20.22 50.74 14.16
N TYR A 64 -20.98 51.66 13.55
CA TYR A 64 -22.45 51.61 13.56
C TYR A 64 -23.00 50.43 12.75
N ILE A 65 -22.45 50.17 11.56
CA ILE A 65 -22.81 49.01 10.73
C ILE A 65 -22.48 47.70 11.46
N GLU A 66 -21.29 47.58 12.05
CA GLU A 66 -20.94 46.45 12.92
C GLU A 66 -21.94 46.28 14.07
N SER A 67 -22.45 47.41 14.64
CA SER A 67 -23.43 47.37 15.72
C SER A 67 -24.86 47.04 15.27
N VAL A 68 -25.23 47.39 14.04
CA VAL A 68 -26.60 47.24 13.49
C VAL A 68 -26.75 45.90 12.76
N THR A 69 -25.68 45.34 12.21
CA THR A 69 -25.72 44.03 11.54
C THR A 69 -25.98 42.88 12.54
N CYS A 70 -25.68 43.09 13.81
CA CYS A 70 -26.14 42.22 14.90
C CYS A 70 -27.50 42.71 15.44
N ASN A 71 -28.59 42.39 14.79
CA ASN A 71 -29.98 42.54 15.32
C ASN A 71 -30.24 41.53 16.46
N MET A 72 -29.47 41.59 17.54
CA MET A 72 -29.58 40.71 18.70
C MET A 72 -29.96 41.50 19.93
N ASP A 73 -30.77 40.89 20.78
CA ASP A 73 -31.04 41.38 22.13
C ASP A 73 -29.74 41.74 22.87
N THR A 74 -29.78 42.79 23.69
CA THR A 74 -28.60 43.33 24.37
C THR A 74 -27.77 42.28 25.11
N ALA A 75 -28.42 41.27 25.68
CA ALA A 75 -27.77 40.17 26.41
C ALA A 75 -26.97 39.23 25.47
N THR A 76 -27.49 38.92 24.26
CA THR A 76 -26.84 38.07 23.27
C THR A 76 -25.66 38.80 22.63
N LYS A 77 -25.81 40.11 22.41
CA LYS A 77 -24.76 40.97 21.87
C LYS A 77 -23.57 41.10 22.84
N ASP A 78 -23.85 41.27 24.12
CA ASP A 78 -22.83 41.34 25.17
C ASP A 78 -22.08 40.00 25.30
N THR A 79 -22.81 38.87 25.22
CA THR A 79 -22.24 37.54 25.27
C THR A 79 -21.30 37.26 24.10
N MET A 80 -21.62 37.73 22.89
CA MET A 80 -20.77 37.54 21.71
C MET A 80 -19.51 38.42 21.77
N VAL A 81 -19.64 39.68 22.11
CA VAL A 81 -18.51 40.61 22.22
C VAL A 81 -17.52 40.15 23.30
N ASN A 82 -18.04 39.70 24.44
CA ASN A 82 -17.24 39.27 25.58
C ASN A 82 -16.99 37.75 25.60
N ALA A 83 -17.30 37.03 24.50
CA ALA A 83 -17.05 35.61 24.41
C ALA A 83 -15.58 35.27 24.74
N PRO A 84 -15.35 34.24 25.57
CA PRO A 84 -13.98 33.86 25.96
C PRO A 84 -13.15 33.25 24.80
N LEU A 85 -13.80 32.86 23.71
CA LEU A 85 -13.15 32.32 22.50
C LEU A 85 -13.09 33.38 21.42
N PRO A 86 -12.03 33.38 20.59
CA PRO A 86 -11.97 34.10 19.33
C PRO A 86 -13.15 33.70 18.44
N MET A 87 -13.87 34.69 17.92
CA MET A 87 -15.05 34.46 17.06
C MET A 87 -14.97 35.37 15.84
N VAL A 88 -15.41 34.82 14.70
CA VAL A 88 -15.56 35.59 13.46
C VAL A 88 -16.82 35.13 12.71
N ILE A 89 -17.53 36.11 12.13
CA ILE A 89 -18.68 35.89 11.25
C ILE A 89 -18.33 36.40 9.87
N PHE A 90 -18.54 35.57 8.86
CA PHE A 90 -18.21 35.88 7.47
C PHE A 90 -19.22 35.28 6.50
N ARG A 91 -19.21 35.74 5.24
CA ARG A 91 -19.98 35.16 4.14
C ARG A 91 -19.19 34.02 3.50
N PRO A 92 -19.70 32.78 3.51
CA PRO A 92 -18.93 31.64 2.98
C PRO A 92 -18.80 31.66 1.44
N GLU A 93 -19.64 32.45 0.72
CA GLU A 93 -19.58 32.54 -0.74
C GLU A 93 -18.33 33.27 -1.25
N ASN A 94 -17.83 34.23 -0.49
CA ASN A 94 -16.69 35.08 -0.87
C ASN A 94 -15.62 35.23 0.23
N ASP A 95 -15.81 34.52 1.37
CA ASP A 95 -14.96 34.56 2.56
C ASP A 95 -14.85 35.96 3.22
N GLU A 96 -15.81 36.85 2.96
CA GLU A 96 -15.82 38.23 3.45
C GLU A 96 -16.23 38.30 4.92
N VAL A 97 -15.35 38.84 5.77
CA VAL A 97 -15.61 39.01 7.21
C VAL A 97 -16.64 40.12 7.43
N ILE A 98 -17.69 39.79 8.17
CA ILE A 98 -18.74 40.74 8.57
C ILE A 98 -18.51 41.25 9.98
N TRP A 99 -18.06 40.38 10.88
CA TRP A 99 -17.84 40.71 12.26
C TRP A 99 -16.81 39.80 12.91
N SER A 100 -16.05 40.33 13.86
CA SER A 100 -15.15 39.58 14.72
C SER A 100 -15.11 40.18 16.11
N ASN A 101 -14.87 39.37 17.16
CA ASN A 101 -14.62 39.90 18.48
C ASN A 101 -13.17 40.34 18.68
N ASP A 102 -12.89 41.06 19.75
CA ASP A 102 -11.55 41.55 20.06
C ASP A 102 -10.50 40.44 20.20
N ARG A 103 -10.92 39.25 20.65
CA ARG A 103 -10.02 38.09 20.77
C ARG A 103 -9.58 37.57 19.43
N PHE A 104 -10.43 37.58 18.41
CA PHE A 104 -10.06 37.19 17.06
C PHE A 104 -9.15 38.24 16.41
N LEU A 105 -9.38 39.54 16.67
CA LEU A 105 -8.48 40.61 16.23
C LEU A 105 -7.09 40.47 16.84
N GLN A 106 -7.02 40.20 18.16
CA GLN A 106 -5.75 39.94 18.83
C GLN A 106 -5.02 38.71 18.27
N LEU A 107 -5.78 37.69 17.89
CA LEU A 107 -5.26 36.47 17.31
C LEU A 107 -4.59 36.71 15.96
N THR A 108 -5.23 37.49 15.09
CA THR A 108 -4.71 37.78 13.74
C THR A 108 -3.65 38.91 13.72
N GLY A 109 -3.43 39.55 14.87
CA GLY A 109 -2.49 40.69 14.98
C GLY A 109 -3.01 41.99 14.38
N GLU A 110 -4.29 42.01 13.97
CA GLU A 110 -4.93 43.22 13.42
C GLU A 110 -5.33 44.19 14.53
N ARG A 111 -5.13 45.47 14.32
CA ARG A 111 -5.30 46.51 15.37
C ARG A 111 -6.66 47.22 15.34
N GLU A 112 -7.36 47.21 14.20
CA GLU A 112 -8.56 48.05 14.07
C GLU A 112 -9.84 47.19 13.82
N HIS A 113 -9.96 46.50 12.71
CA HIS A 113 -11.08 45.60 12.36
C HIS A 113 -10.77 44.81 11.07
N LEU A 114 -11.46 43.67 10.92
CA LEU A 114 -11.36 42.81 9.74
C LEU A 114 -12.57 42.95 8.78
N PHE A 115 -13.47 43.90 9.05
CA PHE A 115 -14.65 44.09 8.22
C PHE A 115 -14.27 44.34 6.76
N ASP A 116 -15.02 43.72 5.83
CA ASP A 116 -14.79 43.81 4.38
C ASP A 116 -13.42 43.24 3.91
N THR A 117 -12.77 42.43 4.76
CA THR A 117 -11.57 41.66 4.40
C THR A 117 -11.90 40.19 4.23
N LYS A 118 -11.10 39.46 3.51
CA LYS A 118 -11.27 38.00 3.42
C LYS A 118 -10.65 37.31 4.62
N ILE A 119 -11.37 36.39 5.25
CA ILE A 119 -10.82 35.58 6.35
C ILE A 119 -9.56 34.83 5.92
N THR A 120 -9.48 34.38 4.68
CA THR A 120 -8.30 33.73 4.09
C THR A 120 -7.10 34.66 3.92
N ALA A 121 -7.29 35.97 3.96
CA ALA A 121 -6.16 36.94 3.98
C ALA A 121 -5.59 37.08 5.40
N ALA A 122 -6.44 36.98 6.42
CA ALA A 122 -6.01 37.02 7.83
C ALA A 122 -5.47 35.66 8.30
N VAL A 123 -6.05 34.57 7.81
CA VAL A 123 -5.67 33.19 8.14
C VAL A 123 -5.56 32.36 6.86
N PRO A 124 -4.38 32.31 6.23
CA PRO A 124 -4.18 31.65 4.92
C PRO A 124 -4.51 30.15 4.90
N ASP A 125 -4.27 29.45 6.00
CA ASP A 125 -4.53 28.00 6.13
C ASP A 125 -6.00 27.66 6.38
N PHE A 126 -6.87 28.66 6.50
CA PHE A 126 -8.30 28.41 6.74
C PHE A 126 -9.07 28.22 5.43
N SER A 127 -9.95 27.23 5.40
CA SER A 127 -10.91 27.00 4.31
C SER A 127 -12.32 26.87 4.87
N SER A 128 -13.28 27.59 4.30
CA SER A 128 -14.71 27.58 4.70
C SER A 128 -15.50 26.41 4.09
N ARG A 129 -14.90 25.61 3.18
CA ARG A 129 -15.59 24.57 2.40
C ARG A 129 -16.35 23.55 3.27
N TRP A 130 -15.77 23.15 4.40
CA TRP A 130 -16.39 22.18 5.32
C TRP A 130 -17.73 22.64 5.90
N LEU A 131 -17.90 23.96 6.10
CA LEU A 131 -19.17 24.53 6.52
C LEU A 131 -20.24 24.35 5.43
N MET A 132 -19.87 24.53 4.17
CA MET A 132 -20.79 24.33 3.04
C MET A 132 -21.17 22.85 2.86
N GLU A 133 -20.32 21.92 3.32
CA GLU A 133 -20.60 20.48 3.38
C GLU A 133 -21.48 20.08 4.58
N GLY A 134 -21.90 21.05 5.41
CA GLY A 134 -22.73 20.81 6.57
C GLY A 134 -22.02 20.27 7.80
N LYS A 135 -20.68 20.31 7.82
CA LYS A 135 -19.87 19.93 8.98
C LYS A 135 -19.85 21.07 10.00
N THR A 136 -19.76 20.74 11.27
CA THR A 136 -19.71 21.70 12.39
C THR A 136 -18.31 21.90 12.95
N GLU A 137 -17.34 21.11 12.50
CA GLU A 137 -15.94 21.13 12.91
C GLU A 137 -15.04 21.11 11.66
N CYS A 138 -13.98 21.93 11.67
CA CYS A 138 -12.96 21.92 10.62
C CYS A 138 -12.19 20.60 10.67
N PRO A 139 -12.08 19.85 9.55
CA PRO A 139 -11.44 18.54 9.53
C PRO A 139 -9.95 18.58 9.84
N THR A 140 -9.33 19.75 9.74
CA THR A 140 -7.90 19.94 9.99
C THR A 140 -7.67 21.05 11.00
N GLU A 141 -6.63 20.92 11.82
CA GLU A 141 -6.15 22.01 12.65
C GLU A 141 -5.68 23.18 11.79
N VAL A 142 -6.13 24.38 12.12
CA VAL A 142 -5.72 25.60 11.42
C VAL A 142 -4.50 26.19 12.12
N ARG A 143 -3.45 26.48 11.36
CA ARG A 143 -2.24 27.14 11.87
C ARG A 143 -2.28 28.64 11.66
N LEU A 144 -1.89 29.37 12.69
CA LEU A 144 -1.67 30.82 12.60
C LEU A 144 -0.38 31.18 13.35
N GLY A 145 0.69 31.40 12.60
CA GLY A 145 2.04 31.50 13.15
C GLY A 145 2.45 30.18 13.85
N GLU A 146 2.85 30.28 15.09
CA GLU A 146 3.24 29.09 15.90
C GLU A 146 2.04 28.44 16.62
N ARG A 147 0.83 29.02 16.54
CA ARG A 147 -0.36 28.52 17.22
C ARG A 147 -1.18 27.60 16.32
N ARG A 148 -1.86 26.67 16.97
CA ARG A 148 -2.79 25.72 16.34
C ARG A 148 -4.18 25.84 16.93
N PHE A 149 -5.20 25.82 16.07
CA PHE A 149 -6.57 26.01 16.45
C PHE A 149 -7.46 24.90 15.92
N LEU A 150 -8.36 24.41 16.76
CA LEU A 150 -9.57 23.71 16.31
C LEU A 150 -10.63 24.76 16.04
N VAL A 151 -11.24 24.68 14.86
CA VAL A 151 -12.26 25.64 14.45
C VAL A 151 -13.61 24.94 14.35
N PHE A 152 -14.54 25.40 15.14
CA PHE A 152 -15.93 24.98 15.11
C PHE A 152 -16.76 26.06 14.44
N GLY A 153 -17.86 25.68 13.78
CA GLY A 153 -18.72 26.67 13.14
C GLY A 153 -20.05 26.10 12.67
N HIS A 154 -20.93 27.01 12.33
CA HIS A 154 -22.23 26.69 11.76
C HIS A 154 -22.68 27.76 10.78
N LEU A 155 -23.59 27.37 9.86
CA LEU A 155 -24.21 28.25 8.89
C LEU A 155 -25.58 28.73 9.41
N VAL A 156 -25.81 30.03 9.29
CA VAL A 156 -27.12 30.66 9.59
C VAL A 156 -27.65 31.20 8.26
N ARG A 157 -28.91 30.88 7.94
CA ARG A 157 -29.60 31.47 6.81
C ARG A 157 -30.01 32.89 7.14
N THR A 158 -29.72 33.81 6.23
CA THR A 158 -30.21 35.22 6.34
C THR A 158 -31.13 35.52 5.15
N GLU A 159 -32.19 36.28 5.44
CA GLU A 159 -33.04 36.88 4.42
C GLU A 159 -32.58 38.33 4.25
N ASP A 160 -31.78 38.60 3.23
CA ASP A 160 -31.34 39.94 2.85
C ASP A 160 -32.15 40.44 1.66
N GLN A 161 -32.27 41.75 1.47
CA GLN A 161 -33.11 42.38 0.41
C GLN A 161 -32.71 42.01 -1.03
N GLY A 162 -31.75 41.15 -1.23
CA GLY A 162 -31.23 40.69 -2.55
C GLY A 162 -31.27 39.20 -2.78
N GLY A 163 -31.75 38.37 -1.85
CA GLY A 163 -31.77 36.91 -2.01
C GLY A 163 -31.46 36.14 -0.73
N ARG A 164 -31.52 34.80 -0.80
CA ARG A 164 -31.15 33.90 0.29
C ARG A 164 -29.61 33.84 0.41
N GLY A 165 -29.05 34.40 1.48
CA GLY A 165 -27.64 34.34 1.81
C GLY A 165 -27.37 33.44 3.02
N TYR A 166 -26.10 33.06 3.19
CA TYR A 166 -25.63 32.34 4.38
C TYR A 166 -24.59 33.18 5.11
N LEU A 167 -24.63 33.11 6.45
CA LEU A 167 -23.56 33.59 7.32
C LEU A 167 -22.93 32.41 8.03
N ALA A 168 -21.62 32.37 8.02
CA ALA A 168 -20.82 31.40 8.76
C ALA A 168 -20.35 32.05 10.07
N THR A 169 -20.64 31.43 11.19
CA THR A 169 -20.07 31.78 12.50
C THR A 169 -19.07 30.73 12.90
N THR A 170 -17.85 31.16 13.24
CA THR A 170 -16.80 30.22 13.69
C THR A 170 -16.21 30.62 15.03
N TYR A 171 -15.85 29.57 15.82
CA TYR A 171 -15.23 29.63 17.13
C TYR A 171 -13.86 28.97 17.07
N TRP A 172 -12.85 29.62 17.62
CA TRP A 172 -11.46 29.19 17.51
C TRP A 172 -10.95 28.79 18.90
N VAL A 173 -10.61 27.52 19.04
CA VAL A 173 -10.08 26.96 20.29
C VAL A 173 -8.59 26.78 20.12
N ASP A 174 -7.79 27.48 20.92
CA ASP A 174 -6.35 27.31 20.94
C ASP A 174 -6.02 25.93 21.53
N VAL A 175 -5.40 25.09 20.72
CA VAL A 175 -4.97 23.73 21.08
C VAL A 175 -3.47 23.57 20.96
N THR A 176 -2.72 24.66 20.92
CA THR A 176 -1.27 24.66 20.70
C THR A 176 -0.56 23.76 21.69
N ASP A 177 -0.79 23.93 22.99
CA ASP A 177 -0.13 23.12 24.02
C ASP A 177 -0.54 21.65 23.93
N PHE A 178 -1.84 21.39 23.70
CA PHE A 178 -2.34 20.03 23.52
C PHE A 178 -1.75 19.38 22.27
N ALA A 179 -1.70 20.10 21.14
CA ALA A 179 -1.11 19.62 19.90
C ALA A 179 0.38 19.35 20.05
N GLN A 180 1.12 20.20 20.77
CA GLN A 180 2.53 19.97 21.05
C GLN A 180 2.75 18.73 21.90
N VAL A 181 1.99 18.59 22.99
CA VAL A 181 2.08 17.39 23.86
C VAL A 181 1.71 16.13 23.09
N ARG A 182 0.66 16.19 22.27
CA ARG A 182 0.26 15.10 21.38
C ARG A 182 1.38 14.74 20.39
N ASP A 183 1.95 15.72 19.73
CA ASP A 183 3.02 15.50 18.73
C ASP A 183 4.29 14.93 19.41
N ILE A 184 4.64 15.42 20.60
CA ILE A 184 5.72 14.86 21.41
C ILE A 184 5.40 13.42 21.79
N TYR A 185 4.20 13.16 22.30
CA TYR A 185 3.76 11.81 22.68
C TYR A 185 3.90 10.82 21.53
N TYR A 186 3.38 11.14 20.34
CA TYR A 186 3.49 10.25 19.19
C TYR A 186 4.92 10.11 18.68
N SER A 187 5.70 11.18 18.68
CA SER A 187 7.09 11.15 18.21
C SER A 187 8.04 10.41 19.14
N THR A 188 7.76 10.37 20.45
CA THR A 188 8.58 9.71 21.47
C THR A 188 8.08 8.31 21.88
N ARG A 189 6.98 7.83 21.26
CA ARG A 189 6.50 6.46 21.52
C ARG A 189 7.60 5.45 21.22
N PRO A 190 7.73 4.41 22.05
CA PRO A 190 8.74 3.40 21.82
C PRO A 190 8.40 2.55 20.59
N VAL A 191 9.43 2.20 19.86
CA VAL A 191 9.42 1.23 18.76
C VAL A 191 10.44 0.15 19.11
N VAL A 192 10.07 -1.10 18.90
CA VAL A 192 10.94 -2.25 19.15
C VAL A 192 11.35 -2.87 17.82
N GLY A 193 12.64 -3.00 17.59
CA GLY A 193 13.22 -3.71 16.46
C GLY A 193 13.96 -4.96 16.90
N ILE A 194 13.75 -6.07 16.23
CA ILE A 194 14.55 -7.29 16.33
C ILE A 194 15.28 -7.47 15.01
N LEU A 195 16.59 -7.52 15.06
CA LEU A 195 17.45 -7.72 13.90
C LEU A 195 18.04 -9.12 13.97
N THR A 196 17.96 -9.88 12.89
CA THR A 196 18.44 -11.26 12.83
C THR A 196 19.34 -11.43 11.62
N VAL A 197 20.54 -11.99 11.83
CA VAL A 197 21.42 -12.40 10.73
C VAL A 197 20.92 -13.74 10.21
N ASP A 198 20.31 -13.77 9.02
CA ASP A 198 19.54 -14.91 8.51
C ASP A 198 20.40 -16.18 8.30
N ASN A 199 21.58 -15.99 7.77
CA ASN A 199 22.49 -17.06 7.37
C ASN A 199 23.75 -17.18 8.26
N TYR A 200 23.61 -16.81 9.55
CA TYR A 200 24.74 -16.76 10.49
C TYR A 200 25.54 -18.07 10.56
N GLU A 201 24.89 -19.22 10.63
CA GLU A 201 25.56 -20.54 10.70
C GLU A 201 26.34 -20.84 9.42
N GLU A 202 25.76 -20.54 8.24
CA GLU A 202 26.42 -20.74 6.94
C GLU A 202 27.61 -19.79 6.78
N LEU A 203 27.44 -18.53 7.17
CA LEU A 203 28.48 -17.50 7.12
C LEU A 203 29.71 -17.92 7.96
N MET A 204 29.49 -18.55 9.11
CA MET A 204 30.54 -18.97 10.04
C MET A 204 31.10 -20.36 9.72
N LYS A 205 30.46 -21.15 8.85
CA LYS A 205 30.84 -22.53 8.55
C LYS A 205 32.19 -22.59 7.82
N GLY A 206 33.10 -23.42 8.34
CA GLY A 206 34.41 -23.62 7.72
C GLY A 206 35.41 -22.45 7.88
N ALA A 207 34.99 -21.33 8.49
CA ALA A 207 35.88 -20.21 8.72
C ALA A 207 36.78 -20.43 9.95
N THR A 208 38.00 -19.88 9.91
CA THR A 208 38.92 -19.85 11.06
C THR A 208 38.36 -18.95 12.15
N ASP A 209 38.82 -19.11 13.40
CA ASP A 209 38.36 -18.29 14.52
C ASP A 209 38.61 -16.78 14.30
N SER A 210 39.73 -16.45 13.67
CA SER A 210 40.07 -15.07 13.28
C SER A 210 39.08 -14.51 12.27
N ALA A 211 38.75 -15.29 11.21
CA ALA A 211 37.76 -14.89 10.20
C ALA A 211 36.34 -14.75 10.78
N ARG A 212 35.94 -15.67 11.69
CA ARG A 212 34.65 -15.57 12.41
C ARG A 212 34.57 -14.32 13.24
N SER A 213 35.66 -13.98 13.96
CA SER A 213 35.73 -12.77 14.79
C SER A 213 35.66 -11.51 13.92
N ALA A 214 36.36 -11.49 12.77
CA ALA A 214 36.33 -10.35 11.85
C ALA A 214 34.92 -10.13 11.23
N MET A 215 34.27 -11.20 10.76
CA MET A 215 32.91 -11.11 10.23
C MET A 215 31.91 -10.62 11.27
N ARG A 216 31.99 -11.16 12.49
CA ARG A 216 31.14 -10.72 13.61
C ARG A 216 31.36 -9.25 13.90
N SER A 217 32.60 -8.80 14.06
CA SER A 217 32.95 -7.42 14.33
C SER A 217 32.45 -6.50 13.20
N GLY A 218 32.59 -6.95 11.95
CA GLY A 218 32.11 -6.19 10.79
C GLY A 218 30.58 -6.01 10.76
N ILE A 219 29.81 -7.02 11.19
CA ILE A 219 28.37 -6.91 11.34
C ILE A 219 28.02 -5.99 12.51
N ASP A 220 28.61 -6.23 13.69
CA ASP A 220 28.36 -5.45 14.91
C ASP A 220 28.63 -3.95 14.67
N GLU A 221 29.73 -3.62 13.97
CA GLU A 221 30.08 -2.23 13.63
C GLU A 221 29.07 -1.56 12.72
N ARG A 222 28.66 -2.22 11.63
CA ARG A 222 27.67 -1.67 10.71
C ARG A 222 26.30 -1.44 11.35
N LEU A 223 25.86 -2.41 12.16
CA LEU A 223 24.63 -2.28 12.91
C LEU A 223 24.70 -1.13 13.91
N ALA A 224 25.80 -1.03 14.68
CA ALA A 224 26.02 0.04 15.66
C ALA A 224 26.04 1.43 14.99
N GLN A 225 26.69 1.57 13.83
CA GLN A 225 26.70 2.83 13.07
C GLN A 225 25.31 3.20 12.56
N TRP A 226 24.53 2.23 12.09
CA TRP A 226 23.19 2.47 11.57
C TRP A 226 22.21 2.88 12.65
N VAL A 227 22.25 2.29 13.85
CA VAL A 227 21.34 2.62 14.97
C VAL A 227 21.75 3.89 15.72
N ALA A 228 23.01 4.32 15.64
CA ALA A 228 23.56 5.43 16.43
C ALA A 228 22.75 6.73 16.33
N PRO A 229 22.24 7.18 15.16
CA PRO A 229 21.47 8.41 15.06
C PRO A 229 20.18 8.41 15.91
N ALA A 230 19.59 7.25 16.14
CA ALA A 230 18.35 7.12 16.91
C ALA A 230 18.56 7.16 18.43
N GLN A 231 19.81 7.12 18.92
CA GLN A 231 20.17 7.17 20.36
C GLN A 231 19.36 6.20 21.24
N GLY A 232 18.93 5.08 20.64
CA GLY A 232 18.10 4.07 21.28
C GLY A 232 18.91 3.03 22.08
N LEU A 233 18.21 2.14 22.75
CA LEU A 233 18.81 0.97 23.38
C LEU A 233 19.09 -0.07 22.31
N PHE A 234 20.37 -0.40 22.09
CA PHE A 234 20.80 -1.44 21.16
C PHE A 234 21.69 -2.45 21.87
N CYS A 235 21.32 -3.73 21.79
CA CYS A 235 22.12 -4.81 22.38
C CYS A 235 21.93 -6.13 21.62
N ARG A 236 22.98 -6.94 21.60
CA ARG A 236 22.90 -8.31 21.12
C ARG A 236 22.47 -9.21 22.29
N TYR A 237 21.39 -9.99 22.12
CA TYR A 237 20.88 -10.90 23.15
C TYR A 237 21.01 -12.39 22.79
N GLU A 238 21.20 -12.71 21.51
CA GLU A 238 21.55 -14.05 21.02
C GLU A 238 22.77 -13.98 20.08
N ARG A 239 23.24 -15.13 19.58
CA ARG A 239 24.40 -15.17 18.68
C ARG A 239 24.23 -14.39 17.40
N ASP A 240 23.04 -14.42 16.87
CA ASP A 240 22.62 -13.89 15.57
C ASP A 240 21.51 -12.84 15.67
N ARG A 241 21.10 -12.47 16.93
CA ARG A 241 19.97 -11.57 17.14
C ARG A 241 20.32 -10.37 18.01
N TYR A 242 19.77 -9.23 17.61
CA TYR A 242 19.93 -7.95 18.28
C TYR A 242 18.57 -7.34 18.58
N LEU A 243 18.47 -6.68 19.72
CA LEU A 243 17.33 -5.90 20.16
C LEU A 243 17.65 -4.41 19.99
N PHE A 244 16.73 -3.67 19.40
CA PHE A 244 16.82 -2.22 19.23
C PHE A 244 15.51 -1.57 19.67
N VAL A 245 15.57 -0.71 20.69
CA VAL A 245 14.43 0.06 21.20
C VAL A 245 14.74 1.54 21.00
N PHE A 246 13.86 2.24 20.29
CA PHE A 246 14.07 3.63 19.89
C PHE A 246 12.75 4.38 19.79
N GLU A 247 12.80 5.70 19.59
CA GLU A 247 11.62 6.55 19.49
C GLU A 247 11.06 6.58 18.05
N GLU A 248 9.73 6.65 17.93
CA GLU A 248 9.01 6.57 16.64
C GLU A 248 9.46 7.61 15.62
N ARG A 249 9.88 8.79 16.06
CA ARG A 249 10.39 9.87 15.17
C ARG A 249 11.56 9.45 14.28
N PHE A 250 12.34 8.45 14.70
CA PHE A 250 13.46 7.96 13.89
C PHE A 250 13.06 6.89 12.89
N LEU A 251 11.89 6.26 13.07
CA LEU A 251 11.43 5.22 12.15
C LEU A 251 11.20 5.77 10.74
N ALA A 252 10.66 6.98 10.61
CA ALA A 252 10.45 7.63 9.32
C ALA A 252 11.76 7.76 8.52
N GLN A 253 12.87 8.13 9.18
CA GLN A 253 14.18 8.24 8.54
C GLN A 253 14.69 6.89 8.03
N PHE A 254 14.48 5.81 8.80
CA PHE A 254 14.83 4.46 8.36
C PHE A 254 13.98 3.98 7.18
N GLN A 255 12.70 4.34 7.17
CA GLN A 255 11.78 4.03 6.07
C GLN A 255 12.12 4.81 4.78
N GLU A 256 12.38 6.11 4.88
CA GLU A 256 12.83 6.96 3.76
C GLU A 256 14.16 6.45 3.17
N GLY A 257 15.09 6.05 4.02
CA GLY A 257 16.34 5.40 3.62
C GLY A 257 16.17 3.95 3.19
N LYS A 258 14.94 3.44 3.05
CA LYS A 258 14.61 2.06 2.65
C LYS A 258 15.42 1.00 3.42
N PHE A 259 15.75 1.30 4.67
CA PHE A 259 16.58 0.45 5.53
C PHE A 259 17.89 0.03 4.87
N SER A 260 18.69 0.99 4.46
CA SER A 260 19.97 0.81 3.75
C SER A 260 20.96 -0.15 4.45
N ILE A 261 20.74 -0.45 5.72
CA ILE A 261 21.52 -1.43 6.49
C ILE A 261 21.51 -2.81 5.85
N LEU A 262 20.44 -3.19 5.15
CA LEU A 262 20.38 -4.47 4.44
C LEU A 262 21.52 -4.58 3.42
N GLU A 263 21.82 -3.50 2.70
CA GLU A 263 22.87 -3.47 1.70
C GLU A 263 24.27 -3.45 2.32
N THR A 264 24.45 -2.63 3.35
CA THR A 264 25.77 -2.52 4.01
C THR A 264 26.17 -3.80 4.76
N VAL A 265 25.21 -4.56 5.28
CA VAL A 265 25.52 -5.86 5.93
C VAL A 265 25.94 -6.90 4.88
N ARG A 266 25.42 -6.88 3.65
CA ARG A 266 25.82 -7.77 2.56
C ARG A 266 27.32 -7.62 2.16
N GLU A 267 27.93 -6.49 2.44
CA GLU A 267 29.36 -6.29 2.22
C GLU A 267 30.25 -7.19 3.11
N VAL A 268 29.68 -7.74 4.21
CA VAL A 268 30.36 -8.73 5.01
C VAL A 268 30.28 -10.09 4.32
N VAL A 269 31.41 -10.55 3.81
CA VAL A 269 31.50 -11.78 3.03
C VAL A 269 32.38 -12.79 3.74
N SER A 270 31.96 -14.08 3.76
CA SER A 270 32.76 -15.17 4.29
C SER A 270 33.94 -15.51 3.36
N PRO A 271 34.97 -16.21 3.83
CA PRO A 271 36.04 -16.71 2.97
C PRO A 271 35.57 -17.62 1.84
N SER A 272 34.38 -18.21 1.97
CA SER A 272 33.73 -19.04 0.95
C SER A 272 32.86 -18.23 -0.04
N GLY A 273 32.85 -16.90 0.05
CA GLY A 273 32.08 -16.03 -0.84
C GLY A 273 30.61 -15.83 -0.46
N ILE A 274 30.18 -16.29 0.73
CA ILE A 274 28.81 -16.12 1.21
C ILE A 274 28.67 -14.72 1.82
N GLN A 275 27.71 -13.94 1.32
CA GLN A 275 27.37 -12.63 1.87
C GLN A 275 26.46 -12.76 3.12
N ALA A 276 26.66 -11.90 4.11
CA ALA A 276 25.74 -11.83 5.25
C ALA A 276 24.39 -11.24 4.83
N THR A 277 23.29 -11.83 5.27
CA THR A 277 21.94 -11.31 5.07
C THR A 277 21.26 -11.00 6.40
N LEU A 278 20.42 -9.96 6.42
CA LEU A 278 19.79 -9.44 7.62
C LEU A 278 18.29 -9.35 7.45
N SER A 279 17.53 -9.89 8.39
CA SER A 279 16.09 -9.63 8.51
C SER A 279 15.81 -8.75 9.72
N ILE A 280 14.92 -7.77 9.57
CA ILE A 280 14.53 -6.88 10.64
C ILE A 280 13.02 -6.94 10.83
N GLY A 281 12.57 -7.24 12.04
CA GLY A 281 11.19 -7.09 12.45
C GLY A 281 11.02 -5.88 13.34
N VAL A 282 10.08 -5.01 13.01
CA VAL A 282 9.77 -3.80 13.76
C VAL A 282 8.34 -3.85 14.26
N GLY A 283 8.15 -3.65 15.58
CA GLY A 283 6.85 -3.48 16.22
C GLY A 283 6.63 -2.04 16.64
N LYS A 284 5.52 -1.45 16.23
CA LYS A 284 5.09 -0.11 16.62
C LYS A 284 3.60 -0.05 16.95
N ASP A 285 3.19 1.00 17.60
CA ASP A 285 1.78 1.33 17.86
C ASP A 285 1.01 0.28 18.66
N ALA A 286 1.68 -0.29 19.68
CA ALA A 286 1.09 -1.19 20.66
C ALA A 286 0.97 -0.53 22.03
N ASP A 287 0.14 -1.13 22.90
CA ASP A 287 -0.16 -0.55 24.21
C ASP A 287 0.94 -0.82 25.26
N THR A 288 1.77 -1.84 25.04
CA THR A 288 2.85 -2.22 25.98
C THR A 288 4.15 -2.56 25.24
N LEU A 289 5.29 -2.45 25.95
CA LEU A 289 6.60 -2.88 25.43
C LEU A 289 6.65 -4.39 25.13
N ALA A 290 5.92 -5.22 25.90
CA ALA A 290 5.84 -6.65 25.67
C ALA A 290 5.12 -6.94 24.35
N GLU A 291 4.05 -6.24 24.06
CA GLU A 291 3.31 -6.37 22.81
C GLU A 291 4.11 -5.83 21.61
N LEU A 292 4.84 -4.73 21.77
CA LEU A 292 5.78 -4.23 20.75
C LEU A 292 6.85 -5.28 20.42
N PHE A 293 7.38 -5.96 21.45
CA PHE A 293 8.35 -7.04 21.24
C PHE A 293 7.72 -8.22 20.51
N GLN A 294 6.47 -8.61 20.84
CA GLN A 294 5.74 -9.64 20.11
C GLN A 294 5.49 -9.25 18.64
N TYR A 295 5.14 -8.00 18.37
CA TYR A 295 5.00 -7.50 17.00
C TYR A 295 6.34 -7.56 16.24
N ALA A 296 7.43 -7.17 16.87
CA ALA A 296 8.77 -7.27 16.27
C ALA A 296 9.17 -8.73 16.00
N ALA A 297 8.92 -9.65 16.94
CA ALA A 297 9.21 -11.07 16.79
C ALA A 297 8.40 -11.68 15.63
N LEU A 298 7.09 -11.42 15.58
CA LEU A 298 6.22 -11.85 14.49
C LEU A 298 6.67 -11.27 13.15
N SER A 299 7.14 -10.03 13.13
CA SER A 299 7.67 -9.39 11.93
C SER A 299 8.96 -10.04 11.44
N VAL A 300 9.87 -10.47 12.33
CA VAL A 300 11.06 -11.27 11.95
C VAL A 300 10.63 -12.61 11.35
N GLU A 301 9.70 -13.31 12.00
CA GLU A 301 9.18 -14.58 11.45
C GLU A 301 8.57 -14.38 10.06
N MET A 302 7.82 -13.29 9.88
CA MET A 302 7.25 -12.91 8.58
C MET A 302 8.37 -12.64 7.57
N ALA A 303 9.40 -11.88 7.92
CA ALA A 303 10.55 -11.61 7.06
C ALA A 303 11.25 -12.90 6.64
N LEU A 304 11.56 -13.78 7.60
CA LEU A 304 12.21 -15.07 7.35
C LEU A 304 11.34 -16.01 6.51
N SER A 305 10.02 -16.02 6.74
CA SER A 305 9.09 -16.83 5.95
C SER A 305 8.92 -16.36 4.50
N ARG A 306 9.36 -15.13 4.20
CA ARG A 306 9.35 -14.54 2.85
C ARG A 306 10.71 -14.60 2.15
N GLY A 307 11.66 -15.32 2.73
CA GLY A 307 12.98 -15.51 2.17
C GLY A 307 14.10 -14.77 2.91
N GLY A 308 13.80 -14.01 3.94
CA GLY A 308 14.79 -13.20 4.66
C GLY A 308 15.24 -11.97 3.87
N ASP A 309 16.33 -11.33 4.34
CA ASP A 309 16.98 -10.16 3.74
C ASP A 309 16.00 -9.01 3.47
N GLN A 310 15.12 -8.75 4.43
CA GLN A 310 14.08 -7.74 4.35
C GLN A 310 13.68 -7.20 5.72
N VAL A 311 12.98 -6.08 5.70
CA VAL A 311 12.39 -5.48 6.89
C VAL A 311 10.89 -5.60 6.84
N VAL A 312 10.30 -5.99 7.95
CA VAL A 312 8.85 -6.02 8.14
C VAL A 312 8.51 -5.15 9.33
N VAL A 313 7.64 -4.17 9.13
CA VAL A 313 7.12 -3.28 10.16
C VAL A 313 5.68 -3.65 10.44
N LYS A 314 5.35 -3.97 11.69
CA LYS A 314 4.00 -4.28 12.14
C LYS A 314 3.49 -3.18 13.06
N ASN A 315 2.31 -2.67 12.75
CA ASN A 315 1.48 -1.90 13.67
C ASN A 315 0.26 -2.73 14.11
N LYS A 316 -0.65 -2.12 14.85
CA LYS A 316 -1.87 -2.78 15.35
C LYS A 316 -2.72 -3.41 14.24
N PHE A 317 -2.68 -2.88 13.01
CA PHE A 317 -3.60 -3.23 11.92
C PHE A 317 -2.91 -3.90 10.74
N ASN A 318 -1.67 -3.50 10.39
CA ASN A 318 -1.04 -3.82 9.11
C ASN A 318 0.42 -4.26 9.26
N PHE A 319 0.92 -4.90 8.20
CA PHE A 319 2.34 -5.14 7.94
C PHE A 319 2.80 -4.31 6.74
N GLU A 320 3.98 -3.72 6.85
CA GLU A 320 4.68 -3.01 5.78
C GLU A 320 5.99 -3.73 5.48
N PHE A 321 6.38 -3.82 4.22
CA PHE A 321 7.53 -4.62 3.78
C PHE A 321 8.54 -3.74 3.03
N TYR A 322 9.84 -3.92 3.35
CA TYR A 322 10.94 -3.20 2.72
C TYR A 322 12.07 -4.17 2.39
N GLY A 323 12.72 -4.04 1.21
CA GLY A 323 13.80 -4.93 0.77
C GLY A 323 13.29 -6.21 0.10
N GLY A 324 14.06 -7.30 0.20
CA GLY A 324 13.71 -8.61 -0.40
C GLY A 324 14.19 -8.76 -1.85
N ARG A 325 15.36 -8.20 -2.19
CA ARG A 325 15.97 -8.25 -3.54
C ARG A 325 16.90 -9.44 -3.78
N THR A 326 17.29 -10.17 -2.74
CA THR A 326 18.26 -11.28 -2.85
C THR A 326 17.68 -12.47 -3.58
N LYS A 327 18.47 -13.08 -4.49
CA LYS A 327 18.18 -14.39 -5.05
C LYS A 327 18.12 -15.40 -3.90
N GLU A 328 16.99 -16.07 -3.78
CA GLU A 328 16.68 -17.00 -2.71
C GLU A 328 17.73 -18.14 -2.69
N LEU A 329 18.41 -18.30 -1.55
CA LEU A 329 19.32 -19.41 -1.32
C LEU A 329 18.52 -20.59 -0.76
N GLU A 330 18.59 -21.73 -1.44
CA GLU A 330 17.94 -22.99 -1.04
C GLU A 330 18.48 -23.48 0.31
N LYS A 331 17.71 -23.36 1.38
CA LYS A 331 18.05 -23.95 2.69
C LYS A 331 17.74 -25.45 2.68
N ARG A 332 18.78 -26.28 2.71
CA ARG A 332 18.63 -27.74 2.79
C ARG A 332 18.21 -28.18 4.21
N THR A 333 16.96 -28.63 4.36
CA THR A 333 16.51 -29.26 5.60
C THR A 333 15.64 -30.50 5.35
N LYS A 334 16.26 -31.58 4.82
CA LYS A 334 15.61 -32.91 4.73
C LYS A 334 15.09 -33.39 6.10
N VAL A 335 15.66 -32.90 7.20
CA VAL A 335 15.18 -33.16 8.56
C VAL A 335 13.80 -32.54 8.81
N LYS A 336 13.57 -31.29 8.35
CA LYS A 336 12.28 -30.63 8.51
C LYS A 336 11.18 -31.37 7.74
N SER A 337 11.43 -31.72 6.49
CA SER A 337 10.47 -32.46 5.65
C SER A 337 10.09 -33.81 6.28
N ARG A 338 11.06 -34.53 6.86
CA ARG A 338 10.81 -35.79 7.59
C ARG A 338 9.94 -35.57 8.83
N VAL A 339 10.23 -34.54 9.63
CA VAL A 339 9.43 -34.25 10.84
C VAL A 339 8.01 -33.87 10.44
N MET A 340 7.87 -33.01 9.42
CA MET A 340 6.56 -32.59 8.92
C MET A 340 5.75 -33.76 8.32
N ALA A 341 6.42 -34.65 7.57
CA ALA A 341 5.76 -35.86 7.03
C ALA A 341 5.23 -36.75 8.14
N ASN A 342 6.03 -37.02 9.17
CA ASN A 342 5.58 -37.85 10.29
C ASN A 342 4.40 -37.21 11.03
N ALA A 343 4.50 -35.89 11.33
CA ALA A 343 3.43 -35.17 12.01
C ALA A 343 2.13 -35.15 11.19
N LEU A 344 2.22 -34.91 9.86
CA LEU A 344 1.07 -34.96 8.97
C LEU A 344 0.47 -36.35 8.92
N GLY A 345 1.33 -37.39 8.87
CA GLY A 345 0.89 -38.80 8.89
C GLY A 345 0.17 -39.17 10.15
N GLU A 346 0.56 -38.65 11.33
CA GLU A 346 -0.16 -38.86 12.60
C GLU A 346 -1.49 -38.11 12.60
N LEU A 347 -1.51 -36.83 12.16
CA LEU A 347 -2.76 -36.07 12.05
C LEU A 347 -3.79 -36.76 11.13
N MET A 348 -3.33 -37.35 10.02
CA MET A 348 -4.20 -38.11 9.09
C MET A 348 -4.71 -39.41 9.72
N ALA A 349 -3.88 -40.16 10.45
CA ALA A 349 -4.25 -41.42 11.10
C ALA A 349 -5.28 -41.18 12.21
N ASP A 350 -5.22 -40.09 12.91
CA ASP A 350 -6.15 -39.73 13.99
C ASP A 350 -7.43 -39.03 13.48
N ALA A 351 -7.46 -38.61 12.21
CA ALA A 351 -8.61 -37.90 11.66
C ALA A 351 -9.77 -38.86 11.30
N SER A 352 -11.00 -38.46 11.63
CA SER A 352 -12.21 -39.11 11.16
C SER A 352 -12.33 -39.07 9.64
N ARG A 353 -11.83 -37.97 9.05
CA ARG A 353 -11.83 -37.67 7.61
C ARG A 353 -10.82 -36.58 7.30
N VAL A 354 -10.20 -36.65 6.13
CA VAL A 354 -9.30 -35.65 5.61
C VAL A 354 -9.99 -34.87 4.49
N PHE A 355 -10.10 -33.55 4.62
CA PHE A 355 -10.47 -32.66 3.54
C PHE A 355 -9.22 -32.02 2.97
N VAL A 356 -9.18 -31.86 1.64
CA VAL A 356 -8.10 -31.19 0.95
C VAL A 356 -8.69 -30.08 0.09
N MET A 357 -8.20 -28.86 0.23
CA MET A 357 -8.59 -27.75 -0.64
C MET A 357 -7.39 -26.83 -0.93
N GLY A 358 -7.45 -26.14 -2.05
CA GLY A 358 -6.49 -25.11 -2.38
C GLY A 358 -7.16 -23.75 -2.61
N HIS A 359 -6.65 -22.98 -3.55
CA HIS A 359 -7.20 -21.67 -3.89
C HIS A 359 -8.43 -21.76 -4.82
N LYS A 360 -9.25 -20.68 -4.87
CA LYS A 360 -10.53 -20.57 -5.61
C LYS A 360 -10.46 -20.93 -7.09
N TYR A 361 -9.33 -20.70 -7.74
CA TYR A 361 -9.13 -21.03 -9.16
C TYR A 361 -8.00 -22.05 -9.28
N PRO A 362 -8.23 -23.32 -8.93
CA PRO A 362 -7.18 -24.31 -8.84
C PRO A 362 -6.49 -24.53 -10.19
N ASP A 363 -5.18 -24.58 -10.14
CA ASP A 363 -4.33 -24.91 -11.26
C ASP A 363 -3.70 -26.30 -11.12
N MET A 364 -2.70 -26.63 -11.97
CA MET A 364 -2.06 -27.93 -11.94
C MET A 364 -1.23 -28.15 -10.67
N ASP A 365 -0.69 -27.11 -10.03
CA ASP A 365 0.06 -27.28 -8.78
C ASP A 365 -0.89 -27.57 -7.61
N CYS A 366 -1.97 -26.82 -7.53
CA CYS A 366 -3.02 -27.02 -6.54
C CYS A 366 -3.58 -28.46 -6.59
N ILE A 367 -3.98 -28.94 -7.77
CA ILE A 367 -4.59 -30.28 -7.91
C ILE A 367 -3.54 -31.39 -7.78
N GLY A 368 -2.30 -31.18 -8.22
CA GLY A 368 -1.18 -32.09 -8.05
C GLY A 368 -0.85 -32.31 -6.58
N ALA A 369 -0.70 -31.21 -5.82
CA ALA A 369 -0.49 -31.25 -4.37
C ALA A 369 -1.66 -31.96 -3.66
N ALA A 370 -2.92 -31.66 -4.03
CA ALA A 370 -4.09 -32.31 -3.48
C ALA A 370 -4.09 -33.83 -3.76
N ALA A 371 -3.74 -34.29 -4.96
CA ALA A 371 -3.62 -35.69 -5.31
C ALA A 371 -2.55 -36.41 -4.47
N GLY A 372 -1.40 -35.78 -4.24
CA GLY A 372 -0.37 -36.35 -3.36
C GLY A 372 -0.82 -36.48 -1.91
N VAL A 373 -1.59 -35.50 -1.39
CA VAL A 373 -2.19 -35.56 -0.05
C VAL A 373 -3.22 -36.72 0.01
N CYS A 374 -4.01 -36.92 -1.05
CA CYS A 374 -4.93 -38.05 -1.13
C CYS A 374 -4.19 -39.40 -1.08
N ALA A 375 -3.06 -39.53 -1.76
CA ALA A 375 -2.23 -40.73 -1.69
C ALA A 375 -1.74 -41.00 -0.26
N MET A 376 -1.29 -39.97 0.48
CA MET A 376 -0.88 -40.09 1.88
C MET A 376 -2.03 -40.51 2.79
N ALA A 377 -3.20 -39.87 2.66
CA ALA A 377 -4.38 -40.20 3.45
C ALA A 377 -4.87 -41.63 3.19
N ARG A 378 -4.91 -42.03 1.92
CA ARG A 378 -5.26 -43.40 1.51
C ARG A 378 -4.30 -44.44 2.14
N LYS A 379 -2.98 -44.18 2.14
CA LYS A 379 -1.99 -45.06 2.79
C LYS A 379 -2.19 -45.17 4.30
N LYS A 380 -2.65 -44.08 4.94
CA LYS A 380 -2.99 -44.06 6.37
C LYS A 380 -4.37 -44.67 6.68
N GLY A 381 -5.15 -45.04 5.66
CA GLY A 381 -6.50 -45.57 5.81
C GLY A 381 -7.57 -44.53 6.18
N ALA A 382 -7.24 -43.24 6.04
CA ALA A 382 -8.18 -42.17 6.33
C ALA A 382 -9.07 -41.85 5.10
N PRO A 383 -10.41 -41.73 5.27
CA PRO A 383 -11.27 -41.22 4.20
C PRO A 383 -10.84 -39.84 3.78
N VAL A 384 -10.70 -39.60 2.47
CA VAL A 384 -10.19 -38.35 1.97
C VAL A 384 -11.08 -37.76 0.88
N HIS A 385 -11.23 -36.41 0.90
CA HIS A 385 -12.03 -35.70 -0.10
C HIS A 385 -11.32 -34.43 -0.52
N ILE A 386 -11.32 -34.19 -1.84
CA ILE A 386 -10.86 -32.92 -2.44
C ILE A 386 -12.09 -32.03 -2.66
N ILE A 387 -11.99 -30.78 -2.17
CA ILE A 387 -13.06 -29.80 -2.33
C ILE A 387 -12.88 -29.11 -3.67
N LYS A 388 -13.86 -29.28 -4.57
CA LYS A 388 -13.79 -28.68 -5.90
C LYS A 388 -14.58 -27.37 -6.01
N GLU A 389 -14.04 -26.44 -6.75
CA GLU A 389 -14.74 -25.25 -7.22
C GLU A 389 -15.71 -25.62 -8.36
N ALA A 390 -16.84 -24.91 -8.42
CA ALA A 390 -17.80 -25.07 -9.51
C ALA A 390 -17.31 -24.36 -10.78
N GLY A 391 -17.42 -25.03 -11.93
CA GLY A 391 -17.06 -24.49 -13.24
C GLY A 391 -15.74 -24.99 -13.79
N GLN A 392 -15.39 -24.54 -15.00
CA GLN A 392 -14.13 -24.88 -15.65
C GLN A 392 -12.98 -24.04 -15.08
N ASN A 393 -11.85 -24.68 -14.84
CA ASN A 393 -10.62 -24.08 -14.34
C ASN A 393 -9.41 -24.75 -15.02
N PRO A 394 -8.20 -24.19 -14.91
CA PRO A 394 -6.99 -24.75 -15.52
C PRO A 394 -6.68 -26.21 -15.14
N ALA A 395 -7.15 -26.68 -14.00
CA ALA A 395 -6.92 -28.06 -13.54
C ALA A 395 -8.06 -29.03 -13.90
N SER A 396 -9.10 -28.59 -14.64
CA SER A 396 -10.29 -29.42 -14.94
C SER A 396 -9.94 -30.74 -15.61
N GLU A 397 -9.05 -30.75 -16.61
CA GLU A 397 -8.63 -31.95 -17.33
C GLU A 397 -7.96 -32.98 -16.39
N MET A 398 -7.07 -32.52 -15.48
CA MET A 398 -6.44 -33.41 -14.53
C MET A 398 -7.43 -33.90 -13.47
N SER A 399 -8.33 -33.06 -13.03
CA SER A 399 -9.41 -33.44 -12.09
C SER A 399 -10.33 -34.52 -12.68
N GLU A 400 -10.65 -34.42 -13.98
CA GLU A 400 -11.43 -35.44 -14.71
C GLU A 400 -10.66 -36.75 -14.86
N ARG A 401 -9.34 -36.70 -15.17
CA ARG A 401 -8.47 -37.87 -15.25
C ARG A 401 -8.40 -38.62 -13.90
N LEU A 402 -8.21 -37.89 -12.80
CA LEU A 402 -8.22 -38.43 -11.45
C LEU A 402 -9.61 -39.03 -11.10
N GLY A 403 -10.69 -38.27 -11.35
CA GLY A 403 -12.07 -38.72 -11.08
C GLY A 403 -12.49 -39.97 -11.86
N GLY A 404 -11.80 -40.29 -12.96
CA GLY A 404 -11.99 -41.54 -13.72
C GLY A 404 -11.38 -42.78 -13.09
N LEU A 405 -10.55 -42.63 -12.05
CA LEU A 405 -9.94 -43.78 -11.33
C LEU A 405 -10.90 -44.35 -10.29
N GLY A 406 -10.84 -45.64 -10.07
CA GLY A 406 -11.66 -46.31 -9.07
C GLY A 406 -11.39 -45.84 -7.63
N GLU A 407 -10.14 -45.52 -7.34
CA GLU A 407 -9.67 -45.00 -6.05
C GLU A 407 -10.17 -43.56 -5.76
N TYR A 408 -10.59 -42.83 -6.78
CA TYR A 408 -11.14 -41.48 -6.68
C TYR A 408 -12.66 -41.43 -6.71
N LYS A 409 -13.32 -42.59 -6.64
CA LYS A 409 -14.77 -42.67 -6.51
C LYS A 409 -15.19 -41.96 -5.23
N ASP A 410 -16.03 -40.92 -5.36
CA ASP A 410 -16.56 -40.11 -4.25
C ASP A 410 -15.48 -39.27 -3.52
N VAL A 411 -14.26 -39.07 -4.11
CA VAL A 411 -13.21 -38.22 -3.52
C VAL A 411 -13.51 -36.75 -3.76
N PHE A 412 -14.03 -36.35 -4.91
CA PHE A 412 -14.35 -34.95 -5.20
C PHE A 412 -15.71 -34.57 -4.63
N LEU A 413 -15.72 -33.57 -3.72
CA LEU A 413 -16.93 -33.07 -3.09
C LEU A 413 -17.19 -31.60 -3.44
N SER A 414 -18.45 -31.18 -3.41
CA SER A 414 -18.82 -29.79 -3.37
C SER A 414 -18.51 -29.15 -2.02
N GLN A 415 -18.39 -27.84 -1.96
CA GLN A 415 -18.20 -27.10 -0.70
C GLN A 415 -19.34 -27.41 0.30
N GLN A 416 -20.58 -27.47 -0.17
CA GLN A 416 -21.76 -27.73 0.65
C GLN A 416 -21.73 -29.12 1.25
N ASP A 417 -21.41 -30.16 0.45
CA ASP A 417 -21.32 -31.53 0.91
C ASP A 417 -20.18 -31.69 1.94
N ALA A 418 -19.06 -31.02 1.74
CA ALA A 418 -17.94 -31.05 2.66
C ALA A 418 -18.31 -30.48 4.04
N ILE A 419 -19.02 -29.36 4.08
CA ILE A 419 -19.48 -28.73 5.34
C ILE A 419 -20.44 -29.66 6.08
N LEU A 420 -21.34 -30.33 5.36
CA LEU A 420 -22.27 -31.29 5.96
C LEU A 420 -21.57 -32.51 6.54
N LEU A 421 -20.42 -32.89 6.00
CA LEU A 421 -19.64 -34.04 6.43
C LEU A 421 -18.57 -33.71 7.49
N ALA A 422 -18.35 -32.42 7.76
CA ALA A 422 -17.35 -31.95 8.72
C ALA A 422 -17.77 -32.28 10.16
N ASP A 423 -16.85 -32.81 10.95
CA ASP A 423 -16.98 -33.07 12.37
C ASP A 423 -15.77 -32.55 13.17
N ALA A 424 -15.82 -32.64 14.50
CA ALA A 424 -14.78 -32.10 15.39
C ALA A 424 -13.39 -32.76 15.24
N ASN A 425 -13.33 -33.96 14.62
CA ASN A 425 -12.09 -34.72 14.44
C ASN A 425 -11.56 -34.71 13.00
N CYS A 426 -12.21 -33.96 12.09
CA CYS A 426 -11.72 -33.83 10.74
C CYS A 426 -10.38 -33.07 10.69
N LEU A 427 -9.55 -33.42 9.70
CA LEU A 427 -8.37 -32.69 9.32
C LEU A 427 -8.62 -31.95 7.99
N LEU A 428 -8.35 -30.67 7.92
CA LEU A 428 -8.35 -29.92 6.69
C LEU A 428 -6.89 -29.64 6.26
N VAL A 429 -6.51 -30.11 5.08
CA VAL A 429 -5.21 -29.82 4.46
C VAL A 429 -5.41 -28.76 3.39
N VAL A 430 -4.85 -27.59 3.62
CA VAL A 430 -4.84 -26.48 2.65
C VAL A 430 -3.54 -26.56 1.87
N VAL A 431 -3.63 -26.65 0.55
CA VAL A 431 -2.48 -26.74 -0.35
C VAL A 431 -2.43 -25.53 -1.27
N ASP A 432 -1.22 -25.12 -1.63
CA ASP A 432 -0.93 -24.08 -2.64
C ASP A 432 -1.56 -22.71 -2.35
N THR A 433 -1.86 -22.45 -1.10
CA THR A 433 -2.22 -21.12 -0.60
C THR A 433 -2.11 -21.08 0.92
N ASN A 434 -1.77 -19.92 1.46
CA ASN A 434 -1.80 -19.65 2.90
C ASN A 434 -2.81 -18.57 3.29
N ARG A 435 -3.60 -18.06 2.34
CA ARG A 435 -4.53 -16.94 2.54
C ARG A 435 -5.95 -17.41 2.77
N PRO A 436 -6.58 -17.05 3.91
CA PRO A 436 -7.96 -17.43 4.20
C PRO A 436 -8.96 -16.98 3.14
N GLU A 437 -8.75 -15.78 2.58
CA GLU A 437 -9.64 -15.19 1.57
C GLU A 437 -9.54 -15.87 0.19
N GLN A 438 -8.47 -16.63 -0.06
CA GLN A 438 -8.22 -17.30 -1.34
C GLN A 438 -8.64 -18.77 -1.38
N VAL A 439 -8.87 -19.41 -0.23
CA VAL A 439 -9.27 -20.82 -0.21
C VAL A 439 -10.62 -21.06 -0.88
N VAL A 440 -10.83 -22.26 -1.40
CA VAL A 440 -12.09 -22.67 -2.06
C VAL A 440 -13.29 -22.44 -1.15
N SER A 441 -13.20 -22.82 0.12
CA SER A 441 -14.30 -22.67 1.09
C SER A 441 -13.79 -22.05 2.40
N GLN A 442 -14.17 -20.80 2.67
CA GLN A 442 -13.89 -20.13 3.94
C GLN A 442 -14.73 -20.74 5.08
N ASP A 443 -15.99 -21.08 4.78
CA ASP A 443 -16.88 -21.71 5.76
C ASP A 443 -16.32 -23.04 6.27
N LEU A 444 -15.73 -23.85 5.38
CA LEU A 444 -15.09 -25.10 5.77
C LEU A 444 -13.80 -24.86 6.59
N LEU A 445 -13.03 -23.81 6.24
CA LEU A 445 -11.85 -23.42 7.02
C LEU A 445 -12.21 -23.02 8.45
N GLU A 446 -13.33 -22.32 8.63
CA GLU A 446 -13.83 -21.90 9.95
C GLU A 446 -14.46 -23.06 10.73
N ALA A 447 -15.07 -24.03 10.04
CA ALA A 447 -15.74 -25.18 10.66
C ALA A 447 -14.77 -26.24 11.20
N VAL A 448 -13.58 -26.38 10.60
CA VAL A 448 -12.62 -27.44 10.96
C VAL A 448 -11.54 -26.90 11.90
N HIS A 449 -11.38 -27.56 13.08
CA HIS A 449 -10.43 -27.12 14.10
C HIS A 449 -8.98 -27.53 13.84
N LYS A 450 -8.75 -28.62 13.12
CA LYS A 450 -7.40 -29.09 12.80
C LYS A 450 -7.07 -28.76 11.36
N VAL A 451 -6.22 -27.78 11.15
CA VAL A 451 -5.79 -27.33 9.83
C VAL A 451 -4.30 -27.59 9.64
N ALA A 452 -3.94 -28.17 8.50
CA ALA A 452 -2.56 -28.26 8.02
C ALA A 452 -2.41 -27.42 6.75
N VAL A 453 -1.32 -26.66 6.64
CA VAL A 453 -1.03 -25.82 5.47
C VAL A 453 0.26 -26.31 4.81
N ILE A 454 0.24 -26.53 3.49
CA ILE A 454 1.40 -26.87 2.66
C ILE A 454 1.45 -25.85 1.52
N ASP A 455 2.39 -24.92 1.58
CA ASP A 455 2.41 -23.80 0.64
C ASP A 455 3.83 -23.27 0.40
N HIS A 456 4.08 -22.80 -0.84
CA HIS A 456 5.34 -22.21 -1.26
C HIS A 456 5.25 -20.71 -1.55
N HIS A 457 4.06 -20.12 -1.48
CA HIS A 457 3.87 -18.69 -1.70
C HIS A 457 4.43 -17.85 -0.55
N ARG A 458 4.90 -16.64 -0.84
CA ARG A 458 5.31 -15.70 0.20
C ARG A 458 4.12 -15.33 1.08
N ARG A 459 4.30 -15.34 2.39
CA ARG A 459 3.25 -14.93 3.32
C ARG A 459 2.82 -13.49 3.07
N ALA A 460 1.50 -13.29 3.03
CA ALA A 460 0.88 -11.96 3.04
C ALA A 460 0.60 -11.51 4.48
N SER A 461 0.06 -10.30 4.65
CA SER A 461 -0.40 -9.78 5.93
C SER A 461 -1.56 -10.60 6.52
N SER A 462 -2.42 -11.16 5.66
CA SER A 462 -3.47 -12.12 6.02
C SER A 462 -2.99 -13.53 5.67
N TYR A 463 -2.93 -14.43 6.67
CA TYR A 463 -2.56 -15.83 6.48
C TYR A 463 -3.22 -16.71 7.55
N ILE A 464 -3.30 -18.02 7.31
CA ILE A 464 -3.85 -19.01 8.25
C ILE A 464 -2.85 -19.17 9.40
N ALA A 465 -3.11 -18.49 10.54
CA ALA A 465 -2.16 -18.39 11.65
C ALA A 465 -2.21 -19.62 12.58
N ASP A 466 -3.42 -20.17 12.85
CA ASP A 466 -3.64 -21.21 13.85
C ASP A 466 -3.64 -22.63 13.26
N ALA A 467 -2.72 -22.89 12.30
CA ALA A 467 -2.59 -24.22 11.73
C ALA A 467 -1.88 -25.18 12.70
N ALA A 468 -2.47 -26.37 12.89
CA ALA A 468 -1.86 -27.45 13.67
C ALA A 468 -0.54 -27.95 13.04
N LEU A 469 -0.41 -27.84 11.72
CA LEU A 469 0.82 -28.08 10.99
C LEU A 469 0.97 -27.01 9.91
N ASN A 470 2.15 -26.38 9.83
CA ASN A 470 2.45 -25.38 8.82
C ASN A 470 3.77 -25.74 8.12
N PHE A 471 3.66 -26.36 6.92
CA PHE A 471 4.80 -26.64 6.05
C PHE A 471 4.85 -25.61 4.94
N HIS A 472 5.39 -24.45 5.29
CA HIS A 472 5.51 -23.31 4.43
C HIS A 472 6.98 -23.08 4.06
N GLU A 473 7.32 -23.17 2.76
CA GLU A 473 8.67 -23.09 2.21
C GLU A 473 8.70 -22.23 0.96
N PRO A 474 8.95 -20.92 1.05
CA PRO A 474 8.96 -20.01 -0.10
C PRO A 474 10.06 -20.30 -1.14
N TYR A 475 11.03 -21.15 -0.75
CA TYR A 475 12.13 -21.58 -1.63
C TYR A 475 11.80 -22.80 -2.49
N ALA A 476 10.73 -23.50 -2.19
CA ALA A 476 10.25 -24.58 -3.04
C ALA A 476 9.67 -24.01 -4.34
N SER A 477 9.83 -24.74 -5.41
CA SER A 477 9.32 -24.32 -6.71
C SER A 477 7.80 -24.36 -6.78
N SER A 478 7.18 -25.28 -6.03
CA SER A 478 5.73 -25.54 -6.06
C SER A 478 5.25 -26.28 -4.80
N ALA A 479 3.95 -26.24 -4.53
CA ALA A 479 3.35 -27.07 -3.49
C ALA A 479 3.45 -28.56 -3.81
N SER A 480 3.39 -28.93 -5.07
CA SER A 480 3.62 -30.31 -5.55
C SER A 480 5.03 -30.81 -5.24
N GLU A 481 6.07 -29.95 -5.31
CA GLU A 481 7.43 -30.29 -4.85
C GLU A 481 7.41 -30.61 -3.34
N LEU A 482 6.83 -29.75 -2.53
CA LEU A 482 6.73 -29.94 -1.08
C LEU A 482 5.99 -31.23 -0.72
N VAL A 483 4.85 -31.48 -1.34
CA VAL A 483 4.09 -32.71 -1.14
C VAL A 483 4.90 -33.93 -1.56
N THR A 484 5.61 -33.87 -2.70
CA THR A 484 6.48 -34.97 -3.16
C THR A 484 7.60 -35.26 -2.17
N GLU A 485 8.17 -34.23 -1.52
CA GLU A 485 9.14 -34.44 -0.45
C GLU A 485 8.54 -35.17 0.76
N LEU A 486 7.31 -34.85 1.16
CA LEU A 486 6.63 -35.52 2.25
C LEU A 486 6.32 -36.99 1.91
N LEU A 487 5.93 -37.26 0.66
CA LEU A 487 5.64 -38.61 0.17
C LEU A 487 6.81 -39.59 0.36
N GLN A 488 8.06 -39.13 0.19
CA GLN A 488 9.26 -39.96 0.35
C GLN A 488 9.39 -40.62 1.72
N TYR A 489 8.76 -40.06 2.76
CA TYR A 489 8.83 -40.57 4.13
C TYR A 489 7.57 -41.37 4.54
N LEU A 490 6.52 -41.30 3.75
CA LEU A 490 5.22 -41.91 4.09
C LEU A 490 4.80 -43.06 3.16
N LEU A 491 5.29 -43.03 1.89
CA LEU A 491 4.88 -43.94 0.84
C LEU A 491 6.09 -44.64 0.20
N GLU A 492 5.86 -45.89 -0.21
CA GLU A 492 6.72 -46.56 -1.19
C GLU A 492 6.30 -46.14 -2.60
N PRO A 493 7.20 -46.18 -3.61
CA PRO A 493 6.86 -45.78 -4.99
C PRO A 493 5.62 -46.49 -5.58
N ALA A 494 5.35 -47.70 -5.17
CA ALA A 494 4.20 -48.50 -5.62
C ALA A 494 2.86 -48.06 -4.98
N ASP A 495 2.87 -47.29 -3.89
CA ASP A 495 1.66 -46.78 -3.24
C ASP A 495 1.05 -45.57 -3.98
N LEU A 496 1.86 -44.89 -4.82
CA LEU A 496 1.43 -43.73 -5.60
C LEU A 496 0.90 -44.18 -6.97
N LEU A 497 -0.30 -43.77 -7.32
CA LEU A 497 -0.88 -44.08 -8.61
C LEU A 497 -0.16 -43.28 -9.72
N LYS A 498 -0.06 -43.88 -10.92
CA LYS A 498 0.57 -43.20 -12.08
C LYS A 498 -0.01 -41.81 -12.32
N THR A 499 -1.34 -41.68 -12.29
CA THR A 499 -2.02 -40.39 -12.52
C THR A 499 -1.75 -39.38 -11.40
N GLU A 500 -1.60 -39.80 -10.14
CA GLU A 500 -1.20 -38.94 -9.03
C GLU A 500 0.24 -38.43 -9.21
N ALA A 501 1.14 -39.31 -9.62
CA ALA A 501 2.51 -38.96 -9.92
C ALA A 501 2.61 -37.96 -11.10
N GLU A 502 1.77 -38.15 -12.13
CA GLU A 502 1.65 -37.22 -13.27
C GLU A 502 1.06 -35.87 -12.87
N ALA A 503 0.05 -35.86 -11.96
CA ALA A 503 -0.52 -34.62 -11.44
C ALA A 503 0.50 -33.79 -10.66
N LEU A 504 1.26 -34.42 -9.75
CA LEU A 504 2.36 -33.76 -9.02
C LEU A 504 3.44 -33.23 -9.96
N LEU A 505 3.83 -34.01 -10.98
CA LEU A 505 4.80 -33.58 -11.95
C LEU A 505 4.28 -32.41 -12.80
N ALA A 506 2.99 -32.43 -13.16
CA ALA A 506 2.37 -31.31 -13.89
C ALA A 506 2.37 -30.01 -13.10
N GLY A 507 2.10 -30.05 -11.77
CA GLY A 507 2.24 -28.90 -10.89
C GLY A 507 3.63 -28.30 -10.93
N MET A 508 4.66 -29.13 -10.76
CA MET A 508 6.05 -28.65 -10.85
C MET A 508 6.40 -28.07 -12.23
N VAL A 509 5.93 -28.68 -13.31
CA VAL A 509 6.16 -28.20 -14.69
C VAL A 509 5.52 -26.84 -14.91
N LEU A 510 4.31 -26.60 -14.33
CA LEU A 510 3.62 -25.32 -14.42
C LEU A 510 4.43 -24.21 -13.73
N ASP A 511 4.73 -24.36 -12.47
CA ASP A 511 5.32 -23.32 -11.63
C ASP A 511 6.78 -23.03 -11.95
N THR A 512 7.49 -24.02 -12.43
CA THR A 512 8.88 -23.86 -12.89
C THR A 512 8.99 -23.42 -14.35
N LYS A 513 7.87 -23.20 -15.04
CA LYS A 513 7.85 -22.97 -16.48
C LYS A 513 8.75 -23.98 -17.22
N GLN A 514 8.43 -25.26 -17.09
CA GLN A 514 9.17 -26.38 -17.66
C GLN A 514 10.63 -26.46 -17.16
N PHE A 515 10.86 -26.25 -15.87
CA PHE A 515 12.16 -26.28 -15.19
C PHE A 515 13.14 -25.18 -15.65
N THR A 516 12.62 -24.07 -16.16
CA THR A 516 13.43 -22.92 -16.58
C THR A 516 13.55 -21.85 -15.48
N MET A 517 12.58 -21.78 -14.54
CA MET A 517 12.53 -20.78 -13.48
C MET A 517 12.33 -21.40 -12.11
N ARG A 518 12.80 -20.72 -11.05
CA ARG A 518 12.62 -21.10 -9.64
C ARG A 518 13.03 -22.54 -9.34
N THR A 519 14.10 -23.03 -9.96
CA THR A 519 14.58 -24.40 -9.78
C THR A 519 15.73 -24.48 -8.81
N GLY A 520 15.63 -25.38 -7.84
CA GLY A 520 16.69 -25.78 -6.94
C GLY A 520 17.05 -27.26 -7.10
N SER A 521 17.96 -27.80 -6.29
CA SER A 521 18.33 -29.22 -6.34
C SER A 521 17.13 -30.13 -6.04
N ARG A 522 16.25 -29.73 -5.12
CA ARG A 522 15.02 -30.46 -4.77
C ARG A 522 14.05 -30.55 -5.92
N THR A 523 13.94 -29.46 -6.71
CA THR A 523 13.06 -29.39 -7.88
C THR A 523 13.41 -30.45 -8.93
N PHE A 524 14.64 -30.95 -8.96
CA PHE A 524 15.05 -32.06 -9.83
C PHE A 524 15.01 -33.43 -9.13
N GLU A 525 15.18 -33.47 -7.79
CA GLU A 525 15.04 -34.71 -7.01
C GLU A 525 13.60 -35.22 -6.99
N ALA A 526 12.61 -34.32 -6.83
CA ALA A 526 11.19 -34.67 -6.76
C ALA A 526 10.66 -35.31 -8.06
N PRO A 527 10.87 -34.74 -9.26
CA PRO A 527 10.50 -35.39 -10.52
C PRO A 527 11.15 -36.75 -10.73
N ALA A 528 12.41 -36.93 -10.27
CA ALA A 528 13.07 -38.21 -10.36
C ALA A 528 12.38 -39.29 -9.52
N LEU A 529 11.81 -38.91 -8.34
CA LEU A 529 10.98 -39.80 -7.55
C LEU A 529 9.68 -40.14 -8.31
N LEU A 530 8.95 -39.13 -8.79
CA LEU A 530 7.69 -39.30 -9.49
C LEU A 530 7.86 -40.15 -10.75
N ARG A 531 8.98 -40.00 -11.47
CA ARG A 531 9.29 -40.88 -12.61
C ARG A 531 9.49 -42.31 -12.21
N ARG A 532 10.12 -42.57 -11.06
CA ARG A 532 10.21 -43.97 -10.49
C ARG A 532 8.88 -44.54 -10.08
N SER A 533 7.94 -43.68 -9.64
CA SER A 533 6.55 -44.03 -9.30
C SER A 533 5.66 -44.17 -10.54
N GLY A 534 6.19 -44.05 -11.76
CA GLY A 534 5.47 -44.36 -12.99
C GLY A 534 4.96 -43.17 -13.79
N ALA A 535 5.22 -41.92 -13.36
CA ALA A 535 4.82 -40.74 -14.13
C ALA A 535 5.42 -40.76 -15.55
N ASP A 536 4.61 -40.46 -16.57
CA ASP A 536 5.05 -40.31 -17.95
C ASP A 536 5.12 -38.84 -18.36
N THR A 537 6.32 -38.39 -18.72
CA THR A 537 6.55 -36.99 -19.11
C THR A 537 5.84 -36.61 -20.42
N GLY A 538 5.56 -37.60 -21.31
CA GLY A 538 4.79 -37.38 -22.53
C GLY A 538 3.31 -37.13 -22.21
N ASP A 539 2.75 -37.88 -21.25
CA ASP A 539 1.36 -37.67 -20.81
C ASP A 539 1.22 -36.34 -20.06
N VAL A 540 2.21 -35.95 -19.26
CA VAL A 540 2.27 -34.63 -18.62
C VAL A 540 2.35 -33.51 -19.67
N LYS A 541 3.19 -33.66 -20.71
CA LYS A 541 3.30 -32.65 -21.78
C LYS A 541 1.97 -32.42 -22.48
N LYS A 542 1.12 -33.47 -22.64
CA LYS A 542 -0.19 -33.33 -23.30
C LYS A 542 -1.13 -32.39 -22.55
N LEU A 543 -1.02 -32.30 -21.21
CA LEU A 543 -1.83 -31.38 -20.36
C LEU A 543 -1.56 -29.90 -20.65
N PHE A 544 -0.41 -29.58 -21.23
CA PHE A 544 0.00 -28.23 -21.56
C PHE A 544 -0.08 -27.91 -23.06
N GLN A 545 -0.76 -28.77 -23.85
CA GLN A 545 -1.00 -28.50 -25.25
C GLN A 545 -2.09 -27.45 -25.43
N ASN A 546 -1.78 -26.41 -26.19
CA ASN A 546 -2.75 -25.40 -26.59
C ASN A 546 -3.55 -25.92 -27.81
N ASP A 547 -4.76 -25.44 -27.96
CA ASP A 547 -5.54 -25.63 -29.18
C ASP A 547 -4.92 -24.85 -30.34
N LEU A 548 -5.34 -25.16 -31.56
CA LEU A 548 -4.81 -24.51 -32.75
C LEU A 548 -5.21 -23.04 -32.83
N GLU A 549 -6.43 -22.68 -32.42
CA GLU A 549 -6.95 -21.31 -32.47
C GLU A 549 -6.21 -20.42 -31.47
N GLY A 550 -6.02 -20.88 -30.21
CA GLY A 550 -5.25 -20.17 -29.20
C GLY A 550 -3.78 -20.02 -29.61
N THR A 551 -3.22 -21.04 -30.30
CA THR A 551 -1.86 -20.98 -30.82
C THR A 551 -1.71 -19.93 -31.92
N ILE A 552 -2.65 -19.88 -32.87
CA ILE A 552 -2.66 -18.86 -33.94
C ILE A 552 -2.80 -17.46 -33.33
N ALA A 553 -3.73 -17.28 -32.40
CA ALA A 553 -3.94 -15.98 -31.71
C ALA A 553 -2.70 -15.52 -30.93
N LYS A 554 -1.98 -16.46 -30.28
CA LYS A 554 -0.73 -16.16 -29.59
C LYS A 554 0.37 -15.68 -30.56
N TYR A 555 0.53 -16.35 -31.69
CA TYR A 555 1.54 -15.97 -32.68
C TYR A 555 1.18 -14.68 -33.42
N ASP A 556 -0.11 -14.37 -33.59
CA ASP A 556 -0.54 -13.08 -34.11
C ASP A 556 -0.08 -11.92 -33.20
N ILE A 557 -0.19 -12.08 -31.89
CA ILE A 557 0.35 -11.11 -30.93
C ILE A 557 1.87 -10.98 -31.07
N ILE A 558 2.59 -12.10 -31.14
CA ILE A 558 4.05 -12.13 -31.22
C ILE A 558 4.57 -11.44 -32.51
N GLN A 559 3.88 -11.60 -33.63
CA GLN A 559 4.24 -10.94 -34.90
C GLN A 559 4.15 -9.42 -34.83
N ASN A 560 3.30 -8.88 -33.95
CA ASN A 560 3.15 -7.45 -33.72
C ASN A 560 4.19 -6.87 -32.72
N ALA A 561 5.08 -7.72 -32.15
CA ALA A 561 6.09 -7.27 -31.21
C ALA A 561 7.20 -6.47 -31.92
N LYS A 562 7.61 -5.37 -31.29
CA LYS A 562 8.71 -4.51 -31.74
C LYS A 562 9.70 -4.33 -30.57
N MET A 563 10.99 -4.35 -30.90
CA MET A 563 12.01 -3.95 -29.95
C MET A 563 11.89 -2.44 -29.69
N TYR A 564 11.86 -2.07 -28.42
CA TYR A 564 11.83 -0.66 -28.01
C TYR A 564 13.19 -0.20 -27.47
N HIS A 565 13.75 -0.96 -26.55
CA HIS A 565 15.12 -0.83 -26.07
C HIS A 565 15.85 -2.17 -26.16
N GLU A 566 17.14 -2.20 -25.90
CA GLU A 566 17.89 -3.44 -25.80
C GLU A 566 17.27 -4.35 -24.74
N GLY A 567 16.89 -5.55 -25.13
CA GLY A 567 16.21 -6.51 -24.26
C GLY A 567 14.70 -6.29 -24.03
N ILE A 568 14.11 -5.18 -24.47
CA ILE A 568 12.69 -4.86 -24.20
C ILE A 568 11.85 -4.94 -25.47
N ALA A 569 10.85 -5.81 -25.49
CA ALA A 569 9.89 -5.94 -26.58
C ALA A 569 8.49 -5.49 -26.17
N VAL A 570 7.81 -4.77 -27.07
CA VAL A 570 6.42 -4.30 -26.90
C VAL A 570 5.56 -4.81 -28.05
N ALA A 571 4.54 -5.60 -27.73
CA ALA A 571 3.55 -6.08 -28.69
C ALA A 571 2.23 -5.32 -28.50
N LYS A 572 1.86 -4.54 -29.51
CA LYS A 572 0.59 -3.80 -29.56
C LYS A 572 -0.38 -4.50 -30.50
N VAL A 573 -1.58 -4.80 -29.99
CA VAL A 573 -2.67 -5.45 -30.74
C VAL A 573 -3.90 -4.56 -30.71
N ASP A 574 -4.53 -4.32 -31.87
CA ASP A 574 -5.67 -3.39 -31.99
C ASP A 574 -7.03 -4.11 -31.93
N HIS A 575 -7.06 -5.42 -31.73
CA HIS A 575 -8.27 -6.22 -31.56
C HIS A 575 -8.30 -6.92 -30.21
N THR A 576 -9.49 -7.30 -29.77
CA THR A 576 -9.69 -7.98 -28.50
C THR A 576 -9.10 -9.38 -28.52
N VAL A 577 -8.26 -9.70 -27.54
CA VAL A 577 -7.68 -11.04 -27.32
C VAL A 577 -7.96 -11.53 -25.92
N GLY A 578 -7.89 -12.85 -25.72
CA GLY A 578 -8.05 -13.46 -24.41
C GLY A 578 -6.89 -13.04 -23.47
N ARG A 579 -7.19 -12.73 -22.22
CA ARG A 579 -6.15 -12.38 -21.21
C ARG A 579 -5.10 -13.47 -21.05
N ILE A 580 -5.52 -14.74 -21.09
CA ILE A 580 -4.63 -15.90 -20.98
C ILE A 580 -3.70 -15.96 -22.20
N THR A 581 -4.25 -15.78 -23.40
CA THR A 581 -3.48 -15.79 -24.66
C THR A 581 -2.44 -14.66 -24.70
N ALA A 582 -2.82 -13.46 -24.25
CA ALA A 582 -1.90 -12.33 -24.15
C ALA A 582 -0.77 -12.56 -23.11
N ALA A 583 -1.11 -13.16 -21.96
CA ALA A 583 -0.12 -13.54 -20.97
C ALA A 583 0.85 -14.61 -21.50
N GLN A 584 0.34 -15.63 -22.21
CA GLN A 584 1.15 -16.65 -22.87
C GLN A 584 2.04 -16.07 -23.99
N ALA A 585 1.55 -15.09 -24.73
CA ALA A 585 2.35 -14.39 -25.74
C ALA A 585 3.49 -13.57 -25.11
N ALA A 586 3.22 -12.90 -23.98
CA ALA A 586 4.25 -12.19 -23.22
C ALA A 586 5.33 -13.15 -22.69
N ASP A 587 4.93 -14.33 -22.18
CA ASP A 587 5.87 -15.37 -21.78
C ASP A 587 6.68 -15.94 -22.97
N GLU A 588 6.04 -16.15 -24.11
CA GLU A 588 6.69 -16.68 -25.32
C GLU A 588 7.71 -15.72 -25.93
N LEU A 589 7.44 -14.40 -25.85
CA LEU A 589 8.41 -13.38 -26.30
C LEU A 589 9.75 -13.49 -25.54
N LEU A 590 9.74 -13.88 -24.27
CA LEU A 590 10.97 -14.10 -23.49
C LEU A 590 11.80 -15.32 -23.98
N ASN A 591 11.23 -16.20 -24.79
CA ASN A 591 11.95 -17.32 -25.39
C ASN A 591 12.72 -16.90 -26.66
N ILE A 592 12.57 -15.64 -27.09
CA ILE A 592 13.27 -15.09 -28.27
C ILE A 592 14.60 -14.48 -27.81
N SER A 593 15.70 -14.90 -28.47
CA SER A 593 17.03 -14.37 -28.14
C SER A 593 17.08 -12.84 -28.25
N GLY A 594 17.59 -12.19 -27.19
CA GLY A 594 17.71 -10.75 -27.13
C GLY A 594 16.45 -10.05 -26.57
N ILE A 595 15.46 -10.81 -26.01
CA ILE A 595 14.32 -10.27 -25.31
C ILE A 595 14.34 -10.78 -23.87
N ASP A 596 14.55 -9.88 -22.91
CA ASP A 596 14.56 -10.16 -21.47
C ASP A 596 13.30 -9.62 -20.77
N THR A 597 12.62 -8.68 -21.43
CA THR A 597 11.38 -8.07 -20.93
C THR A 597 10.37 -7.90 -22.06
N SER A 598 9.12 -8.23 -21.80
CA SER A 598 8.04 -8.14 -22.76
C SER A 598 6.81 -7.45 -22.19
N PHE A 599 6.18 -6.62 -23.02
CA PHE A 599 4.89 -5.98 -22.74
C PHE A 599 3.92 -6.29 -23.88
N VAL A 600 2.71 -6.71 -23.54
CA VAL A 600 1.62 -6.97 -24.49
C VAL A 600 0.44 -6.08 -24.15
N LEU A 601 -0.05 -5.29 -25.11
CA LEU A 601 -1.20 -4.36 -24.98
C LEU A 601 -2.31 -4.77 -25.93
N PHE A 602 -3.55 -4.79 -25.43
CA PHE A 602 -4.72 -5.09 -26.24
C PHE A 602 -6.01 -4.49 -25.63
N PRO A 603 -7.06 -4.19 -26.42
CA PRO A 603 -8.34 -3.75 -25.89
C PRO A 603 -9.16 -4.94 -25.39
N ASP A 604 -9.90 -4.77 -24.29
CA ASP A 604 -10.89 -5.73 -23.84
C ASP A 604 -12.31 -5.40 -24.42
N GLN A 605 -13.29 -6.26 -24.11
CA GLN A 605 -14.67 -6.10 -24.58
C GLN A 605 -15.38 -4.88 -23.96
N GLU A 606 -14.86 -4.34 -22.86
CA GLU A 606 -15.43 -3.19 -22.15
C GLU A 606 -14.74 -1.86 -22.56
N GLY A 607 -13.87 -1.89 -23.57
CA GLY A 607 -13.15 -0.72 -24.06
C GLY A 607 -12.02 -0.24 -23.15
N ARG A 608 -11.52 -1.09 -22.26
CA ARG A 608 -10.30 -0.83 -21.48
C ARG A 608 -9.09 -1.42 -22.19
N VAL A 609 -7.95 -0.79 -22.05
CA VAL A 609 -6.69 -1.36 -22.54
C VAL A 609 -6.06 -2.18 -21.42
N ILE A 610 -5.81 -3.44 -21.73
CA ILE A 610 -5.17 -4.40 -20.82
C ILE A 610 -3.69 -4.49 -21.18
N LEU A 611 -2.84 -4.51 -20.15
CA LEU A 611 -1.40 -4.75 -20.28
C LEU A 611 -1.02 -6.02 -19.54
N SER A 612 -0.18 -6.82 -20.18
CA SER A 612 0.48 -7.97 -19.56
C SER A 612 1.98 -7.83 -19.74
N ALA A 613 2.73 -7.87 -18.65
CA ALA A 613 4.19 -7.70 -18.67
C ALA A 613 4.91 -8.87 -18.04
N ARG A 614 6.08 -9.22 -18.59
CA ARG A 614 6.98 -10.27 -18.11
C ARG A 614 8.42 -9.80 -18.16
N SER A 615 9.24 -10.28 -17.22
CA SER A 615 10.68 -10.03 -17.21
C SER A 615 11.45 -11.24 -16.67
N MET A 616 12.57 -11.55 -17.29
CA MET A 616 13.61 -12.47 -16.78
C MET A 616 14.91 -11.73 -16.40
N GLY A 617 14.98 -10.43 -16.70
CA GLY A 617 16.15 -9.60 -16.53
C GLY A 617 16.05 -8.62 -15.36
N ASP A 618 16.75 -7.52 -15.49
CA ASP A 618 16.90 -6.50 -14.45
C ASP A 618 15.69 -5.54 -14.38
N VAL A 619 14.87 -5.46 -15.44
CA VAL A 619 13.70 -4.59 -15.48
C VAL A 619 12.60 -5.11 -14.55
N ASN A 620 12.24 -4.31 -13.55
CA ASN A 620 11.12 -4.59 -12.66
C ASN A 620 9.81 -4.12 -13.29
N VAL A 621 9.07 -5.05 -13.93
CA VAL A 621 7.82 -4.72 -14.62
C VAL A 621 6.70 -4.23 -13.72
N GLN A 622 6.74 -4.53 -12.42
CA GLN A 622 5.78 -3.98 -11.44
C GLN A 622 5.93 -2.46 -11.34
N VAL A 623 7.14 -1.96 -11.15
CA VAL A 623 7.42 -0.52 -11.01
C VAL A 623 6.99 0.25 -12.26
N VAL A 624 7.25 -0.33 -13.44
CA VAL A 624 6.81 0.26 -14.72
C VAL A 624 5.28 0.35 -14.78
N LEU A 625 4.58 -0.75 -14.49
CA LEU A 625 3.12 -0.79 -14.62
C LEU A 625 2.37 -0.08 -13.47
N GLU A 626 2.97 0.11 -12.32
CA GLU A 626 2.41 0.96 -11.24
C GLU A 626 2.21 2.41 -11.70
N LYS A 627 3.09 2.93 -12.58
CA LYS A 627 2.93 4.26 -13.21
C LYS A 627 1.66 4.35 -14.10
N LEU A 628 1.11 3.19 -14.51
CA LEU A 628 -0.13 3.08 -15.28
C LEU A 628 -1.32 2.57 -14.44
N GLY A 629 -1.19 2.56 -13.09
CA GLY A 629 -2.23 2.07 -12.18
C GLY A 629 -2.34 0.55 -12.09
N GLY A 630 -1.30 -0.16 -12.52
CA GLY A 630 -1.20 -1.61 -12.47
C GLY A 630 -0.53 -2.14 -11.20
N GLY A 631 -0.17 -3.43 -11.20
CA GLY A 631 0.52 -4.09 -10.11
C GLY A 631 0.99 -5.49 -10.48
N GLY A 632 1.69 -6.14 -9.55
CA GLY A 632 2.24 -7.47 -9.77
C GLY A 632 3.46 -7.75 -8.91
N ASN A 633 4.48 -8.34 -9.52
CA ASN A 633 5.81 -8.52 -8.95
C ASN A 633 6.90 -8.18 -9.99
N ALA A 634 8.16 -8.21 -9.59
CA ALA A 634 9.27 -7.83 -10.47
C ALA A 634 9.30 -8.56 -11.82
N ALA A 635 8.91 -9.84 -11.85
CA ALA A 635 8.93 -10.67 -13.05
C ALA A 635 7.61 -10.73 -13.83
N THR A 636 6.47 -10.38 -13.18
CA THR A 636 5.13 -10.51 -13.78
C THR A 636 4.24 -9.39 -13.24
N ALA A 637 3.68 -8.59 -14.14
CA ALA A 637 2.77 -7.52 -13.77
C ALA A 637 1.66 -7.34 -14.82
N GLY A 638 0.58 -6.66 -14.42
CA GLY A 638 -0.54 -6.32 -15.29
C GLY A 638 -1.15 -4.98 -14.95
N ALA A 639 -1.76 -4.33 -15.92
CA ALA A 639 -2.52 -3.10 -15.72
C ALA A 639 -3.80 -3.09 -16.56
N GLN A 640 -4.77 -2.25 -16.14
CA GLN A 640 -6.03 -2.02 -16.87
C GLN A 640 -6.26 -0.52 -16.92
N VAL A 641 -6.24 0.04 -18.10
CA VAL A 641 -6.37 1.49 -18.32
C VAL A 641 -7.71 1.79 -18.99
N PRO A 642 -8.69 2.35 -18.26
CA PRO A 642 -9.99 2.70 -18.82
C PRO A 642 -9.94 4.01 -19.60
N GLY A 643 -10.82 4.14 -20.61
CA GLY A 643 -11.12 5.41 -21.29
C GLY A 643 -10.01 5.96 -22.19
N LYS A 644 -9.03 5.12 -22.58
CA LYS A 644 -7.94 5.47 -23.49
C LYS A 644 -7.87 4.51 -24.66
N THR A 645 -7.29 4.97 -25.77
CA THR A 645 -6.98 4.13 -26.92
C THR A 645 -5.72 3.31 -26.70
N VAL A 646 -5.53 2.24 -27.47
CA VAL A 646 -4.33 1.41 -27.38
C VAL A 646 -3.05 2.22 -27.70
N ASP A 647 -3.16 3.18 -28.64
CA ASP A 647 -2.06 4.08 -28.99
C ASP A 647 -1.66 4.98 -27.82
N GLU A 648 -2.64 5.63 -27.17
CA GLU A 648 -2.38 6.49 -26.01
C GLU A 648 -1.74 5.72 -24.84
N VAL A 649 -2.20 4.50 -24.60
CA VAL A 649 -1.64 3.64 -23.53
C VAL A 649 -0.25 3.13 -23.90
N ASN A 650 -0.01 2.85 -25.20
CA ASN A 650 1.32 2.52 -25.66
C ASN A 650 2.30 3.67 -25.42
N ASP A 651 1.94 4.91 -25.77
CA ASP A 651 2.80 6.07 -25.51
C ASP A 651 3.07 6.28 -24.02
N MET A 652 2.05 6.07 -23.16
CA MET A 652 2.22 6.10 -21.71
C MET A 652 3.17 5.01 -21.22
N LEU A 653 3.07 3.79 -21.77
CA LEU A 653 3.96 2.69 -21.41
C LEU A 653 5.41 3.01 -21.80
N LEU A 654 5.64 3.50 -23.01
CA LEU A 654 6.99 3.85 -23.48
C LEU A 654 7.60 4.93 -22.57
N GLN A 655 6.84 5.97 -22.20
CA GLN A 655 7.29 6.99 -21.25
C GLN A 655 7.60 6.40 -19.86
N ALA A 656 6.78 5.43 -19.40
CA ALA A 656 7.01 4.77 -18.11
C ALA A 656 8.29 3.90 -18.12
N ILE A 657 8.59 3.25 -19.24
CA ILE A 657 9.82 2.49 -19.44
C ILE A 657 11.03 3.43 -19.45
N ASP A 658 10.98 4.53 -20.22
CA ASP A 658 12.07 5.51 -20.29
C ASP A 658 12.37 6.11 -18.91
N ALA A 659 11.33 6.53 -18.19
CA ALA A 659 11.48 7.06 -16.83
C ALA A 659 12.00 6.03 -15.81
N TYR A 660 11.74 4.73 -16.03
CA TYR A 660 12.31 3.67 -15.21
C TYR A 660 13.82 3.48 -15.50
N LEU A 661 14.20 3.50 -16.78
CA LEU A 661 15.59 3.34 -17.21
C LEU A 661 16.48 4.55 -16.88
N GLU A 662 15.89 5.74 -16.77
CA GLU A 662 16.61 6.96 -16.34
C GLU A 662 16.83 7.02 -14.82
N GLU A 663 15.99 6.34 -14.03
CA GLU A 663 16.08 6.26 -12.56
C GLU A 663 17.08 5.18 -12.08
N GLU A 664 17.52 4.25 -12.93
CA GLU A 664 18.59 3.28 -12.68
C GLU A 664 19.97 3.78 -13.10
#